data_299270221bda6c122e541e9c5634bc75
#
_entry.id   299270221bda6c122e541e9c5634bc75
#
_cell.length_a   1.000
_cell.length_b   1.000
_cell.length_c   1.000
_cell.angle_alpha   90.00
_cell.angle_beta   90.00
_cell.angle_gamma   90.00
#
_symmetry.space_group_name_H-M   'P 1'
#
loop_
_entity.id
_entity.type
_entity.pdbx_description
1 polymer ?
#
loop_
_entity_poly.entity_id
_entity_poly.type
_entity_poly.pdbx_seq_one_letter_code
_entity_poly.pdbx_strand_id
1 'polypeptide(L)'
;MKKASIYFAFLNVLIISAISFGQTYSGPATGNVDGGAVVTTDDFLFVPIGSELPSKPKIINIEESNFGPMYYFGDMEQFDNYVYSEDKSANNNGGGEIGLNFELYSFPAMPMGNSIPPDNHMAVGPNHVITTVNSRFHIYDRESNLLKNIDADAWTTPVLPNPGAFDPQIIYDHYEGRWFMLWDSQDDGTNTAFFLICYSDDSDPLGTWYMYALDATSNGNTTTSTWGDYPQLGYDDQAIYIMSRQFGFAGGYFYNKIRILNKTELYSANAGPLSWTDIWNISDIGNSSKLDVIHPVISYDAGNNAAYFLWANRNGANYYVLYTIADPITNPVLTGVQLPVPTYFAAPNANQLGGGTPRIDSNGSHIKTQPVLRDGKIYAVHSIRNSLFAGYGSLKYFTINTSTVTIEEQVEQGAEGFFYIFPDITVDKDHNLAITYSRSADTEYIGAYYSTKLGTDPPGLSSSKVMKEGQGNYVVTFGGSRNRWGDYLSAALDPVNQYNIWLFSEYAADVNEWGTWLTEIRMQPFSGVRAHTLTPDLDFGNIEVTTTSETITAILANYGDKDLIINDIPSSLGDFSLDNAPSFPLTLSTYDSLSLDFTFSPTVAGDAEENFIVTSNDPNFEGFNLKAHGYIIYPALDRVMYASSGPQNDGEILSVNIETGEGTNIGPSLFNDILGLTISPLNNELYGVISVPSESQILRVNSLGGDSYLLYSLDLGNMVAIAFDTSGTLYGALESGDIYSIDLTNGTYEYVSTAQIELVAITFEPKTNDLWATIKGGFGVPKDQIYKIDLATGDTTFVGQTGLSNAATNDLAFDENGVLYGIKGTGPQVSDLFTIDVNTGEGTIIGSVGLQALTGLAYAETGIVNDVQDDESNNTIPADFALSQNYPNPFNPSTSIEFSVPVNSNVTLTIYNLLGQVITTLVNEEINAGNYSVIWNGTDKNGLQVTSGVYLYKMKANGNNGTPYSQTKKMILLK
;
A
#
# COMPACT_ATOMS: atom_id res chain seq x y z
N MET A 1 -48.98 28.98 72.27
CA MET A 1 -48.33 27.65 72.30
C MET A 1 -48.04 27.19 70.90
N LYS A 2 -46.89 27.53 70.37
CA LYS A 2 -46.38 27.03 69.07
C LYS A 2 -45.13 26.21 69.32
N LYS A 3 -45.17 24.93 68.95
CA LYS A 3 -44.03 24.05 69.01
C LYS A 3 -43.05 24.38 67.86
N ALA A 4 -41.83 24.72 68.22
CA ALA A 4 -40.70 24.79 67.24
C ALA A 4 -40.10 23.38 67.08
N SER A 5 -40.10 22.88 65.89
CA SER A 5 -39.37 21.63 65.53
C SER A 5 -37.97 22.02 65.04
N ILE A 6 -36.98 21.56 65.78
CA ILE A 6 -35.55 21.72 65.44
C ILE A 6 -35.22 20.49 64.57
N TYR A 7 -34.86 20.73 63.32
CA TYR A 7 -34.26 19.73 62.45
C TYR A 7 -32.74 19.69 62.70
N PHE A 8 -32.25 18.56 63.21
CA PHE A 8 -30.84 18.17 63.21
C PHE A 8 -30.49 17.59 61.84
N ALA A 9 -29.73 18.32 61.04
CA ALA A 9 -29.08 17.75 59.90
C ALA A 9 -27.86 16.92 60.35
N PHE A 10 -27.94 15.61 60.22
CA PHE A 10 -26.75 14.74 60.33
C PHE A 10 -25.88 14.93 59.09
N LEU A 11 -24.76 15.62 59.23
CA LEU A 11 -23.68 15.64 58.27
C LEU A 11 -22.93 14.30 58.41
N ASN A 12 -23.20 13.34 57.59
CA ASN A 12 -22.38 12.14 57.46
C ASN A 12 -21.07 12.56 56.76
N VAL A 13 -20.08 12.90 57.52
CA VAL A 13 -18.69 12.95 57.04
C VAL A 13 -18.24 11.50 56.95
N LEU A 14 -18.22 10.96 55.75
CA LEU A 14 -17.57 9.68 55.45
C LEU A 14 -16.04 9.92 55.62
N ILE A 15 -15.50 9.59 56.80
CA ILE A 15 -14.06 9.50 57.02
C ILE A 15 -13.62 8.25 56.26
N ILE A 16 -13.18 8.40 55.02
CA ILE A 16 -12.38 7.39 54.34
C ILE A 16 -11.07 7.32 55.12
N SER A 17 -10.93 6.34 55.99
CA SER A 17 -9.64 6.04 56.61
C SER A 17 -8.69 5.63 55.45
N ALA A 18 -7.82 6.55 55.03
CA ALA A 18 -6.67 6.21 54.25
C ALA A 18 -5.85 5.18 55.03
N ILE A 19 -5.97 3.90 54.64
CA ILE A 19 -5.05 2.87 55.10
C ILE A 19 -3.74 3.22 54.44
N SER A 20 -2.80 3.75 55.23
CA SER A 20 -1.43 3.96 54.80
C SER A 20 -0.81 2.59 54.58
N PHE A 21 -0.89 2.05 53.40
CA PHE A 21 -0.03 0.95 52.97
C PHE A 21 1.41 1.49 52.92
N GLY A 22 2.38 0.65 53.27
CA GLY A 22 3.80 1.00 53.09
C GLY A 22 4.10 1.41 51.63
N GLN A 23 5.21 2.06 51.43
CA GLN A 23 5.63 2.54 50.10
C GLN A 23 5.56 1.41 49.07
N THR A 24 4.74 1.56 48.03
CA THR A 24 4.48 0.56 47.00
C THR A 24 5.39 0.67 45.80
N TYR A 25 6.47 1.42 45.90
CA TYR A 25 7.49 1.65 44.86
C TYR A 25 8.86 1.90 45.49
N SER A 26 9.90 1.96 44.63
CA SER A 26 11.28 2.31 44.95
C SER A 26 11.69 3.61 44.24
N GLY A 27 12.66 4.33 44.78
CA GLY A 27 13.04 5.64 44.28
C GLY A 27 12.35 6.80 45.06
N PRO A 28 12.42 8.04 44.56
CA PRO A 28 13.09 8.48 43.32
C PRO A 28 14.61 8.40 43.37
N ALA A 29 15.26 8.19 42.24
CA ALA A 29 16.72 8.27 42.09
C ALA A 29 17.10 8.99 40.78
N THR A 30 18.07 9.88 40.84
CA THR A 30 18.56 10.63 39.70
C THR A 30 19.61 9.87 38.90
N GLY A 31 19.47 9.84 37.58
CA GLY A 31 20.46 9.40 36.61
C GLY A 31 20.90 10.56 35.71
N ASN A 32 22.00 10.39 34.99
CA ASN A 32 22.49 11.38 34.03
C ASN A 32 23.27 10.77 32.87
N VAL A 33 23.41 11.52 31.79
CA VAL A 33 24.29 11.27 30.66
C VAL A 33 25.08 12.54 30.35
N ASP A 34 26.37 12.39 29.95
CA ASP A 34 27.27 13.54 29.78
C ASP A 34 27.06 14.32 28.49
N GLY A 35 26.40 13.72 27.50
CA GLY A 35 26.06 14.38 26.23
C GLY A 35 25.42 13.46 25.23
N GLY A 36 25.03 14.03 24.09
CA GLY A 36 24.35 13.37 22.99
C GLY A 36 24.95 13.74 21.63
N ALA A 37 24.21 13.52 20.56
CA ALA A 37 24.56 13.89 19.19
C ALA A 37 23.57 14.90 18.60
N VAL A 38 24.02 15.63 17.58
CA VAL A 38 23.20 16.56 16.77
C VAL A 38 23.20 16.05 15.33
N VAL A 39 22.05 15.91 14.74
CA VAL A 39 21.87 15.46 13.35
C VAL A 39 20.80 16.29 12.65
N THR A 40 20.75 16.20 11.32
CA THR A 40 19.65 16.71 10.50
C THR A 40 19.05 15.55 9.68
N THR A 41 17.81 15.66 9.28
CA THR A 41 17.21 14.61 8.44
C THR A 41 17.86 14.52 7.06
N ASP A 42 18.57 15.56 6.61
CA ASP A 42 19.33 15.57 5.36
C ASP A 42 20.64 14.77 5.45
N ASP A 43 21.10 14.44 6.67
CA ASP A 43 22.25 13.55 6.88
C ASP A 43 21.93 12.09 6.52
N PHE A 44 20.65 11.74 6.32
CA PHE A 44 20.18 10.38 6.05
C PHE A 44 19.64 10.25 4.63
N LEU A 45 20.03 9.17 3.95
CA LEU A 45 19.54 8.86 2.62
C LEU A 45 18.05 8.50 2.66
N PHE A 46 17.29 8.98 1.67
CA PHE A 46 15.94 8.50 1.41
C PHE A 46 16.00 7.04 0.95
N VAL A 47 15.32 6.15 1.63
CA VAL A 47 15.21 4.74 1.24
C VAL A 47 13.97 4.60 0.35
N PRO A 48 14.09 4.27 -0.95
CA PRO A 48 12.92 4.07 -1.79
C PRO A 48 12.04 2.93 -1.28
N ILE A 49 10.72 3.11 -1.29
CA ILE A 49 9.77 2.07 -0.91
C ILE A 49 9.98 0.85 -1.83
N GLY A 50 10.07 -0.35 -1.26
CA GLY A 50 10.30 -1.60 -1.99
C GLY A 50 11.77 -1.89 -2.34
N SER A 51 12.74 -1.02 -2.02
CA SER A 51 14.17 -1.28 -2.22
C SER A 51 14.83 -2.05 -1.07
N GLU A 52 14.08 -2.41 -0.05
CA GLU A 52 14.59 -3.11 1.12
C GLU A 52 14.93 -4.56 0.77
N LEU A 53 16.21 -4.91 0.86
CA LEU A 53 16.63 -6.30 0.73
C LEU A 53 15.98 -7.12 1.86
N PRO A 54 15.48 -8.34 1.59
CA PRO A 54 14.91 -9.19 2.62
C PRO A 54 16.02 -9.64 3.57
N SER A 55 16.29 -8.84 4.59
CA SER A 55 17.00 -9.32 5.76
C SER A 55 16.03 -10.19 6.57
N LYS A 56 16.54 -11.21 7.24
CA LYS A 56 15.67 -12.01 8.12
C LYS A 56 15.00 -11.07 9.12
N PRO A 57 13.65 -11.10 9.26
CA PRO A 57 12.94 -10.23 10.18
C PRO A 57 13.54 -10.34 11.59
N LYS A 58 13.75 -9.22 12.26
CA LYS A 58 14.15 -9.20 13.65
C LYS A 58 12.98 -9.74 14.49
N ILE A 59 13.17 -10.90 15.12
CA ILE A 59 12.16 -11.54 15.95
C ILE A 59 12.38 -11.08 17.37
N ILE A 60 11.45 -10.31 17.91
CA ILE A 60 11.43 -9.93 19.31
C ILE A 60 10.53 -10.93 20.04
N ASN A 61 11.12 -12.02 20.52
CA ASN A 61 10.43 -13.02 21.32
C ASN A 61 10.74 -12.79 22.79
N ILE A 62 9.78 -12.20 23.51
CA ILE A 62 9.84 -12.11 24.95
C ILE A 62 8.88 -13.16 25.52
N GLU A 63 9.42 -14.15 26.26
CA GLU A 63 8.60 -15.09 27.00
C GLU A 63 7.84 -14.38 28.12
N GLU A 64 6.55 -14.28 27.99
CA GLU A 64 5.68 -13.71 29.01
C GLU A 64 5.50 -14.66 30.19
N SER A 65 5.96 -14.23 31.36
CA SER A 65 5.68 -14.93 32.61
C SER A 65 4.21 -14.76 33.01
N ASN A 66 3.58 -15.83 33.51
CA ASN A 66 2.22 -15.80 34.04
C ASN A 66 2.10 -14.79 35.18
N PHE A 67 1.35 -13.71 34.95
CA PHE A 67 1.02 -12.70 35.97
C PHE A 67 -0.24 -13.10 36.74
N GLY A 68 -0.08 -13.68 37.92
CA GLY A 68 -1.05 -13.82 38.99
C GLY A 68 -2.35 -14.60 38.72
N PRO A 69 -3.08 -15.01 39.77
CA PRO A 69 -4.29 -15.79 39.61
C PRO A 69 -5.52 -14.96 39.19
N MET A 70 -6.37 -15.58 38.37
CA MET A 70 -7.68 -15.05 38.00
C MET A 70 -8.58 -14.96 39.26
N TYR A 71 -9.13 -13.76 39.50
CA TYR A 71 -10.17 -13.57 40.50
C TYR A 71 -11.55 -13.63 39.84
N TYR A 72 -12.42 -14.48 40.35
CA TYR A 72 -13.84 -14.51 40.03
C TYR A 72 -14.56 -13.60 41.02
N PHE A 73 -15.40 -12.64 40.54
CA PHE A 73 -16.57 -12.15 41.36
C PHE A 73 -17.32 -10.96 40.73
N GLY A 74 -18.65 -11.00 40.82
CA GLY A 74 -19.60 -9.89 40.97
C GLY A 74 -20.45 -9.57 39.73
N ASP A 75 -21.75 -9.45 39.94
CA ASP A 75 -22.80 -9.14 38.97
C ASP A 75 -22.65 -7.73 38.38
N MET A 76 -22.90 -7.62 37.08
CA MET A 76 -22.82 -6.34 36.30
C MET A 76 -23.89 -5.31 36.71
N GLU A 77 -24.95 -5.71 37.40
CA GLU A 77 -26.08 -4.87 37.81
C GLU A 77 -25.76 -3.77 38.85
N GLN A 78 -24.48 -3.65 39.29
CA GLN A 78 -24.09 -2.64 40.31
C GLN A 78 -23.49 -1.36 39.73
N PHE A 79 -23.37 -1.21 38.40
CA PHE A 79 -22.71 -0.08 37.78
C PHE A 79 -23.65 0.68 36.84
N ASP A 80 -24.30 1.71 37.33
CA ASP A 80 -25.24 2.56 36.57
C ASP A 80 -24.58 3.30 35.38
N ASN A 81 -23.23 3.37 35.32
CA ASN A 81 -22.44 4.04 34.28
C ASN A 81 -21.83 3.08 33.23
N TYR A 82 -22.26 1.81 33.20
CA TYR A 82 -21.81 0.82 32.21
C TYR A 82 -22.88 0.63 31.14
N VAL A 83 -22.45 0.71 29.85
CA VAL A 83 -23.28 0.55 28.66
C VAL A 83 -22.63 -0.46 27.71
N TYR A 84 -23.43 -1.43 27.21
CA TYR A 84 -23.06 -2.24 26.06
C TYR A 84 -23.61 -1.60 24.78
N SER A 85 -22.74 -1.34 23.79
CA SER A 85 -23.05 -0.81 22.47
C SER A 85 -22.84 -1.92 21.43
N GLU A 86 -23.90 -2.39 20.79
CA GLU A 86 -23.77 -3.37 19.72
C GLU A 86 -23.21 -2.72 18.45
N ASP A 87 -22.17 -3.33 17.87
CA ASP A 87 -21.64 -2.92 16.58
C ASP A 87 -22.55 -3.41 15.44
N LYS A 88 -23.40 -2.54 14.93
CA LYS A 88 -24.37 -2.88 13.88
C LYS A 88 -23.75 -3.11 12.52
N SER A 89 -22.53 -2.64 12.27
CA SER A 89 -21.82 -2.86 10.99
C SER A 89 -21.45 -4.33 10.78
N ALA A 90 -21.32 -5.07 11.87
CA ALA A 90 -21.02 -6.50 11.90
C ALA A 90 -22.12 -7.37 11.26
N ASN A 91 -23.36 -6.87 11.11
CA ASN A 91 -24.53 -7.66 10.70
C ASN A 91 -24.99 -7.42 9.25
N ASN A 92 -24.24 -6.79 8.37
CA ASN A 92 -24.58 -6.51 6.96
C ASN A 92 -26.00 -5.91 6.71
N ASN A 93 -26.69 -5.51 7.74
CA ASN A 93 -27.97 -4.82 7.66
C ASN A 93 -27.70 -3.31 7.50
N GLY A 94 -27.21 -2.92 6.30
CA GLY A 94 -26.83 -1.58 5.91
C GLY A 94 -27.96 -0.54 5.97
N GLY A 95 -28.41 -0.26 7.17
CA GLY A 95 -29.11 0.94 7.57
C GLY A 95 -28.10 1.83 8.28
N GLY A 96 -27.27 2.54 7.53
CA GLY A 96 -26.24 3.41 8.09
C GLY A 96 -26.85 4.43 9.04
N GLU A 97 -26.61 4.29 10.35
CA GLU A 97 -26.49 5.48 11.19
C GLU A 97 -25.29 6.24 10.61
N ILE A 98 -25.56 7.36 9.98
CA ILE A 98 -24.55 8.28 9.49
C ILE A 98 -23.81 8.77 10.74
N GLY A 99 -22.73 8.09 11.11
CA GLY A 99 -21.83 8.60 12.12
C GLY A 99 -21.32 9.93 11.59
N LEU A 100 -21.60 10.99 12.33
CA LEU A 100 -21.27 12.37 11.99
C LEU A 100 -19.76 12.60 12.05
N ASN A 101 -19.02 12.13 11.04
CA ASN A 101 -17.60 12.44 10.87
C ASN A 101 -17.26 12.57 9.38
N PHE A 102 -16.35 13.46 9.11
CA PHE A 102 -15.76 13.68 7.79
C PHE A 102 -14.41 13.01 7.74
N GLU A 103 -14.17 12.16 6.75
CA GLU A 103 -12.83 11.75 6.38
C GLU A 103 -12.22 12.83 5.50
N LEU A 104 -11.06 13.34 5.91
CA LEU A 104 -10.35 14.39 5.19
C LEU A 104 -9.26 13.82 4.30
N TYR A 105 -8.55 12.80 4.80
CA TYR A 105 -7.54 12.03 4.09
C TYR A 105 -7.63 10.56 4.51
N SER A 106 -7.33 9.65 3.58
CA SER A 106 -7.31 8.21 3.85
C SER A 106 -6.39 7.53 2.83
N PHE A 107 -5.23 7.01 3.28
CA PHE A 107 -4.21 6.51 2.38
C PHE A 107 -3.30 5.43 3.00
N PRO A 108 -2.64 4.57 2.16
CA PRO A 108 -1.66 3.61 2.64
C PRO A 108 -0.41 4.35 3.16
N ALA A 109 0.05 4.02 4.39
CA ALA A 109 1.16 4.72 4.99
C ALA A 109 2.48 3.96 4.87
N MET A 110 2.65 2.85 5.59
CA MET A 110 3.89 2.09 5.61
C MET A 110 3.63 0.65 5.21
N PRO A 111 4.26 0.13 4.13
CA PRO A 111 4.19 -1.28 3.79
C PRO A 111 5.06 -2.12 4.75
N MET A 112 4.88 -3.43 4.73
CA MET A 112 5.71 -4.36 5.47
C MET A 112 7.19 -4.18 5.10
N GLY A 113 8.02 -4.11 6.13
CA GLY A 113 9.48 -4.07 6.02
C GLY A 113 10.10 -5.30 6.68
N ASN A 114 11.31 -5.11 7.21
CA ASN A 114 12.11 -6.19 7.80
C ASN A 114 11.74 -6.58 9.24
N SER A 115 10.63 -6.06 9.78
CA SER A 115 10.21 -6.29 11.17
C SER A 115 8.82 -6.91 11.26
N ILE A 116 8.65 -7.85 12.19
CA ILE A 116 7.38 -8.43 12.59
C ILE A 116 7.41 -8.60 14.10
N PRO A 117 6.45 -8.05 14.81
CA PRO A 117 5.36 -7.19 14.35
C PRO A 117 5.81 -5.78 13.95
N PRO A 118 4.94 -4.94 13.34
CA PRO A 118 5.26 -3.56 13.00
C PRO A 118 5.44 -2.66 14.22
N ASP A 119 4.60 -2.82 15.24
CA ASP A 119 4.51 -1.96 16.43
C ASP A 119 4.44 -0.48 16.03
N ASN A 120 3.37 -0.17 15.29
CA ASN A 120 3.20 1.09 14.61
C ASN A 120 2.73 2.22 15.54
N HIS A 121 3.43 3.35 15.50
CA HIS A 121 3.10 4.55 16.27
C HIS A 121 3.12 5.82 15.39
N MET A 122 2.43 6.86 15.83
CA MET A 122 2.28 8.09 15.05
C MET A 122 2.22 9.33 15.95
N ALA A 123 2.70 10.44 15.40
CA ALA A 123 2.42 11.78 15.96
C ALA A 123 2.11 12.77 14.85
N VAL A 124 1.37 13.82 15.21
CA VAL A 124 0.94 14.88 14.30
C VAL A 124 1.42 16.23 14.80
N GLY A 125 2.13 16.97 13.95
CA GLY A 125 2.56 18.34 14.17
C GLY A 125 1.80 19.34 13.30
N PRO A 126 2.18 20.63 13.31
CA PRO A 126 1.46 21.66 12.56
C PRO A 126 1.39 21.42 11.05
N ASN A 127 2.49 20.97 10.46
CA ASN A 127 2.65 20.85 9.00
C ASN A 127 3.01 19.43 8.54
N HIS A 128 3.27 18.50 9.46
CA HIS A 128 3.77 17.16 9.16
C HIS A 128 3.09 16.10 9.99
N VAL A 129 3.15 14.88 9.49
CA VAL A 129 2.79 13.64 10.22
C VAL A 129 4.00 12.73 10.20
N ILE A 130 4.37 12.18 11.36
CA ILE A 130 5.43 11.15 11.44
C ILE A 130 4.79 9.84 11.86
N THR A 131 5.05 8.79 11.08
CA THR A 131 4.69 7.40 11.39
C THR A 131 5.94 6.57 11.62
N THR A 132 5.89 5.65 12.57
CA THR A 132 7.00 4.74 12.90
C THR A 132 6.56 3.30 12.86
N VAL A 133 7.47 2.41 12.49
CA VAL A 133 7.38 0.95 12.70
C VAL A 133 8.73 0.46 13.21
N ASN A 134 8.84 -0.76 13.71
CA ASN A 134 10.04 -1.32 14.35
C ASN A 134 11.38 -1.14 13.62
N SER A 135 11.38 -0.83 12.33
CA SER A 135 12.62 -0.72 11.53
C SER A 135 12.88 0.65 10.96
N ARG A 136 11.88 1.54 10.93
CA ARG A 136 11.97 2.83 10.21
C ARG A 136 10.87 3.81 10.61
N PHE A 137 10.99 5.03 10.11
CA PHE A 137 9.93 6.02 10.20
C PHE A 137 9.78 6.80 8.90
N HIS A 138 8.55 7.29 8.67
CA HIS A 138 8.20 8.15 7.55
C HIS A 138 7.82 9.54 8.04
N ILE A 139 8.15 10.57 7.26
CA ILE A 139 7.66 11.94 7.46
C ILE A 139 6.82 12.29 6.24
N TYR A 140 5.57 12.67 6.47
CA TYR A 140 4.62 13.15 5.47
C TYR A 140 4.34 14.63 5.67
N ASP A 141 4.00 15.34 4.60
CA ASP A 141 3.27 16.60 4.73
C ASP A 141 1.78 16.35 5.07
N ARG A 142 0.99 17.41 5.15
CA ARG A 142 -0.44 17.31 5.50
C ARG A 142 -1.31 16.87 4.31
N GLU A 143 -0.78 16.92 3.10
CA GLU A 143 -1.39 16.49 1.85
C GLU A 143 -1.05 15.03 1.50
N SER A 144 -0.48 14.26 2.42
CA SER A 144 -0.09 12.85 2.30
C SER A 144 1.16 12.57 1.45
N ASN A 145 1.92 13.57 1.02
CA ASN A 145 3.15 13.34 0.30
C ASN A 145 4.24 12.82 1.24
N LEU A 146 4.88 11.72 0.87
CA LEU A 146 6.01 11.17 1.62
C LEU A 146 7.27 12.02 1.37
N LEU A 147 7.76 12.68 2.42
CA LEU A 147 8.94 13.54 2.36
C LEU A 147 10.23 12.81 2.74
N LYS A 148 10.17 11.90 3.72
CA LYS A 148 11.33 11.11 4.19
C LYS A 148 10.90 9.70 4.55
N ASN A 149 11.75 8.72 4.22
CA ASN A 149 11.73 7.35 4.71
C ASN A 149 13.12 7.03 5.27
N ILE A 150 13.25 6.85 6.56
CA ILE A 150 14.53 6.75 7.27
C ILE A 150 14.58 5.46 8.09
N ASP A 151 15.65 4.69 7.92
CA ASP A 151 15.94 3.48 8.69
C ASP A 151 16.27 3.83 10.15
N ALA A 152 15.69 3.09 11.11
CA ALA A 152 15.83 3.37 12.54
C ALA A 152 17.25 3.14 13.07
N ASP A 153 17.95 2.13 12.59
CA ASP A 153 19.32 1.85 12.98
C ASP A 153 20.27 2.92 12.43
N ALA A 154 20.10 3.31 11.17
CA ALA A 154 20.87 4.41 10.59
C ALA A 154 20.63 5.70 11.37
N TRP A 155 19.35 5.99 11.70
CA TRP A 155 18.97 7.18 12.45
C TRP A 155 19.63 7.27 13.83
N THR A 156 19.71 6.19 14.57
CA THR A 156 20.20 6.17 15.95
C THR A 156 21.70 5.85 16.09
N THR A 157 22.37 5.45 15.01
CA THR A 157 23.83 5.20 14.98
C THR A 157 24.71 6.35 15.50
N PRO A 158 24.37 7.65 15.32
CA PRO A 158 25.18 8.74 15.87
C PRO A 158 25.39 8.72 17.40
N VAL A 159 24.47 8.12 18.15
CA VAL A 159 24.56 8.04 19.62
C VAL A 159 24.88 6.63 20.10
N LEU A 160 24.65 5.59 19.29
CA LEU A 160 24.95 4.20 19.65
C LEU A 160 25.37 3.40 18.42
N PRO A 161 26.62 2.99 18.25
CA PRO A 161 27.03 2.11 17.15
C PRO A 161 26.29 0.77 17.20
N ASN A 162 25.70 0.32 16.07
CA ASN A 162 24.88 -0.88 15.94
C ASN A 162 23.71 -0.92 16.94
N PRO A 163 22.79 0.04 16.87
CA PRO A 163 21.78 0.22 17.89
C PRO A 163 20.79 -0.94 17.95
N GLY A 164 20.47 -1.56 16.82
CA GLY A 164 19.42 -2.57 16.73
C GLY A 164 18.11 -2.06 17.30
N ALA A 165 17.68 -0.88 16.84
CA ALA A 165 16.51 -0.15 17.34
C ALA A 165 15.20 -0.90 17.12
N PHE A 166 14.29 -0.86 18.10
CA PHE A 166 12.95 -1.47 18.04
C PHE A 166 11.99 -0.77 19.01
N ASP A 167 10.70 -1.18 19.01
CA ASP A 167 9.62 -0.65 19.84
C ASP A 167 9.53 0.89 19.82
N PRO A 168 9.28 1.50 18.64
CA PRO A 168 9.25 2.95 18.51
C PRO A 168 8.06 3.58 19.21
N GLN A 169 8.31 4.75 19.81
CA GLN A 169 7.26 5.64 20.28
C GLN A 169 7.56 7.05 19.79
N ILE A 170 6.54 7.79 19.37
CA ILE A 170 6.69 9.17 18.95
C ILE A 170 5.55 10.02 19.48
N ILE A 171 5.86 11.25 19.90
CA ILE A 171 4.89 12.26 20.29
C ILE A 171 5.24 13.60 19.66
N TYR A 172 4.24 14.44 19.48
CA TYR A 172 4.42 15.85 19.24
C TYR A 172 4.04 16.61 20.51
N ASP A 173 5.04 17.18 21.17
CA ASP A 173 4.85 18.00 22.36
C ASP A 173 4.25 19.35 21.96
N HIS A 174 2.94 19.47 22.06
CA HIS A 174 2.22 20.65 21.64
C HIS A 174 2.45 21.88 22.55
N TYR A 175 3.01 21.69 23.76
CA TYR A 175 3.37 22.80 24.66
C TYR A 175 4.65 23.50 24.20
N GLU A 176 5.62 22.71 23.75
CA GLU A 176 6.94 23.21 23.37
C GLU A 176 7.13 23.31 21.84
N GLY A 177 6.15 22.79 21.09
CA GLY A 177 6.20 22.78 19.62
C GLY A 177 7.32 21.90 19.07
N ARG A 178 7.54 20.71 19.65
CA ARG A 178 8.65 19.83 19.31
C ARG A 178 8.21 18.39 19.15
N TRP A 179 8.90 17.67 18.31
CA TRP A 179 8.80 16.22 18.16
C TRP A 179 9.72 15.55 19.17
N PHE A 180 9.25 14.43 19.73
CA PHE A 180 10.05 13.57 20.59
C PHE A 180 9.83 12.12 20.19
N MET A 181 10.93 11.41 19.88
CA MET A 181 10.94 10.02 19.43
C MET A 181 11.78 9.19 20.40
N LEU A 182 11.35 7.96 20.63
CA LEU A 182 11.99 6.97 21.48
C LEU A 182 12.09 5.65 20.73
N TRP A 183 13.24 4.97 20.87
CA TRP A 183 13.47 3.60 20.43
C TRP A 183 14.14 2.81 21.57
N ASP A 184 13.80 1.53 21.70
CA ASP A 184 14.57 0.61 22.55
C ASP A 184 15.79 0.07 21.80
N SER A 185 16.83 -0.26 22.56
CA SER A 185 18.02 -0.96 22.07
C SER A 185 18.50 -1.93 23.13
N GLN A 186 18.86 -3.15 22.72
CA GLN A 186 19.29 -4.20 23.65
C GLN A 186 20.34 -5.10 22.99
N ASP A 187 21.44 -5.40 23.71
CA ASP A 187 22.49 -6.33 23.31
C ASP A 187 22.75 -7.35 24.43
N ASP A 188 22.33 -8.60 24.22
CA ASP A 188 22.56 -9.72 25.13
C ASP A 188 24.04 -10.10 25.27
N GLY A 189 24.84 -9.83 24.25
CA GLY A 189 26.26 -10.17 24.24
C GLY A 189 27.09 -9.32 25.22
N THR A 190 26.69 -8.08 25.43
CA THR A 190 27.33 -7.11 26.33
C THR A 190 26.52 -6.85 27.61
N ASN A 191 25.26 -7.33 27.70
CA ASN A 191 24.25 -6.98 28.71
C ASN A 191 24.06 -5.48 28.85
N THR A 192 23.92 -4.81 27.71
CA THR A 192 23.62 -3.37 27.63
C THR A 192 22.26 -3.12 27.01
N ALA A 193 21.58 -2.09 27.45
CA ALA A 193 20.36 -1.63 26.86
C ALA A 193 20.21 -0.13 27.04
N PHE A 194 19.57 0.51 26.06
CA PHE A 194 19.41 1.96 26.01
C PHE A 194 18.00 2.36 25.56
N PHE A 195 17.52 3.45 26.10
CA PHE A 195 16.46 4.24 25.50
C PHE A 195 17.13 5.27 24.59
N LEU A 196 16.94 5.11 23.29
CA LEU A 196 17.45 6.02 22.27
C LEU A 196 16.41 7.12 22.07
N ILE A 197 16.61 8.26 22.69
CA ILE A 197 15.67 9.39 22.58
C ILE A 197 16.19 10.41 21.57
N CYS A 198 15.26 10.97 20.81
CA CYS A 198 15.53 12.00 19.81
C CYS A 198 14.46 13.09 19.94
N TYR A 199 14.86 14.37 19.92
CA TYR A 199 13.90 15.48 19.88
C TYR A 199 14.32 16.56 18.89
N SER A 200 13.35 17.18 18.22
CA SER A 200 13.59 18.26 17.25
C SER A 200 13.90 19.59 17.93
N ASP A 201 14.58 20.47 17.22
CA ASP A 201 14.85 21.84 17.73
C ASP A 201 13.63 22.78 17.62
N ASP A 202 12.67 22.45 16.75
CA ASP A 202 11.39 23.16 16.60
C ASP A 202 10.28 22.23 16.06
N SER A 203 9.22 22.82 15.49
CA SER A 203 8.07 22.09 14.94
C SER A 203 8.29 21.49 13.55
N ASP A 204 9.41 21.80 12.87
CA ASP A 204 9.77 21.23 11.57
C ASP A 204 10.60 19.96 11.77
N PRO A 205 10.05 18.76 11.48
CA PRO A 205 10.81 17.52 11.66
C PRO A 205 11.89 17.32 10.59
N LEU A 206 11.93 18.14 9.54
CA LEU A 206 12.97 18.11 8.50
C LEU A 206 14.24 18.86 8.93
N GLY A 207 14.21 19.54 10.08
CA GLY A 207 15.31 20.32 10.64
C GLY A 207 16.29 19.51 11.47
N THR A 208 16.77 20.15 12.54
CA THR A 208 17.79 19.63 13.46
C THR A 208 17.17 18.77 14.56
N TRP A 209 17.82 17.66 14.89
CA TRP A 209 17.45 16.79 16.00
C TRP A 209 18.62 16.59 16.97
N TYR A 210 18.27 16.50 18.25
CA TYR A 210 19.18 16.16 19.34
C TYR A 210 18.89 14.74 19.83
N MET A 211 19.93 13.94 19.98
CA MET A 211 19.83 12.51 20.28
C MET A 211 20.64 12.13 21.51
N TYR A 212 20.13 11.14 22.26
CA TYR A 212 20.81 10.55 23.42
C TYR A 212 20.57 9.06 23.51
N ALA A 213 21.58 8.33 24.01
CA ALA A 213 21.43 6.94 24.44
C ALA A 213 21.39 6.93 25.99
N LEU A 214 20.21 6.80 26.56
CA LEU A 214 19.99 6.77 28.00
C LEU A 214 20.11 5.32 28.50
N ASP A 215 21.02 5.06 29.45
CA ASP A 215 21.18 3.74 30.04
C ASP A 215 19.86 3.19 30.62
N ALA A 216 19.28 2.16 29.99
CA ALA A 216 18.05 1.51 30.40
C ALA A 216 18.28 0.42 31.47
N THR A 217 19.52 0.03 31.70
CA THR A 217 19.93 -0.98 32.71
C THR A 217 20.06 -0.40 34.10
N SER A 218 19.98 0.92 34.29
CA SER A 218 20.17 1.59 35.59
C SER A 218 18.85 2.10 36.20
N ASN A 219 18.82 2.15 37.53
CA ASN A 219 17.82 2.91 38.31
C ASN A 219 18.54 4.12 38.91
N GLY A 220 18.25 5.31 38.41
CA GLY A 220 19.12 6.48 38.56
C GLY A 220 20.51 6.17 37.96
N ASN A 221 21.58 6.32 38.73
CA ASN A 221 22.94 5.96 38.36
C ASN A 221 23.37 4.55 38.87
N THR A 222 22.43 3.77 39.41
CA THR A 222 22.72 2.45 39.95
C THR A 222 22.46 1.37 38.91
N THR A 223 23.50 0.76 38.34
CA THR A 223 23.37 -0.33 37.38
C THR A 223 22.66 -1.54 37.97
N THR A 224 21.79 -2.15 37.23
CA THR A 224 21.07 -3.38 37.57
C THR A 224 21.43 -4.49 36.58
N SER A 225 20.85 -5.69 36.77
CA SER A 225 20.96 -6.81 35.81
C SER A 225 19.72 -6.90 34.91
N THR A 226 18.99 -5.81 34.75
CA THR A 226 17.75 -5.76 33.98
C THR A 226 17.87 -4.76 32.81
N TRP A 227 17.06 -4.95 31.78
CA TRP A 227 16.92 -4.05 30.65
C TRP A 227 15.44 -3.63 30.49
N GLY A 228 15.21 -2.46 29.93
CA GLY A 228 13.88 -1.94 29.67
C GLY A 228 13.34 -2.43 28.34
N ASP A 229 12.07 -2.79 28.30
CA ASP A 229 11.32 -3.29 27.16
C ASP A 229 9.93 -2.68 27.12
N TYR A 230 9.32 -2.66 25.94
CA TYR A 230 7.97 -2.16 25.75
C TYR A 230 7.80 -0.74 26.31
N PRO A 231 8.57 0.24 25.82
CA PRO A 231 8.50 1.61 26.32
C PRO A 231 7.17 2.24 25.98
N GLN A 232 6.64 3.02 26.93
CA GLN A 232 5.42 3.80 26.74
C GLN A 232 5.67 5.25 27.06
N LEU A 233 5.31 6.17 26.16
CA LEU A 233 5.47 7.60 26.32
C LEU A 233 4.19 8.27 26.82
N GLY A 234 4.36 9.28 27.66
CA GLY A 234 3.35 10.26 27.99
C GLY A 234 4.00 11.59 28.31
N TYR A 235 3.23 12.67 28.36
CA TYR A 235 3.76 13.98 28.68
C TYR A 235 2.68 14.92 29.21
N ASP A 236 3.13 15.94 29.93
CA ASP A 236 2.36 17.12 30.34
C ASP A 236 3.14 18.39 29.99
N ASP A 237 2.76 19.51 30.56
CA ASP A 237 3.47 20.79 30.35
C ASP A 237 4.83 20.88 31.07
N GLN A 238 5.22 19.90 31.91
CA GLN A 238 6.44 19.93 32.72
C GLN A 238 7.47 18.86 32.33
N ALA A 239 7.01 17.66 31.95
CA ALA A 239 7.88 16.50 31.78
C ALA A 239 7.44 15.58 30.62
N ILE A 240 8.39 14.75 30.18
CA ILE A 240 8.16 13.54 29.39
C ILE A 240 8.38 12.35 30.31
N TYR A 241 7.48 11.36 30.21
CA TYR A 241 7.46 10.16 31.02
C TYR A 241 7.71 8.95 30.12
N ILE A 242 8.75 8.15 30.43
CA ILE A 242 9.04 6.88 29.79
C ILE A 242 8.74 5.77 30.79
N MET A 243 7.69 4.99 30.55
CA MET A 243 7.44 3.77 31.30
C MET A 243 8.07 2.60 30.56
N SER A 244 8.65 1.64 31.25
CA SER A 244 9.17 0.40 30.67
C SER A 244 9.01 -0.78 31.61
N ARG A 245 8.93 -1.97 31.03
CA ARG A 245 9.01 -3.25 31.71
C ARG A 245 10.48 -3.61 31.85
N GLN A 246 10.90 -4.09 33.01
CA GLN A 246 12.29 -4.48 33.26
C GLN A 246 12.44 -5.99 33.29
N PHE A 247 13.16 -6.52 32.29
CA PHE A 247 13.48 -7.94 32.15
C PHE A 247 14.95 -8.21 32.49
N GLY A 248 15.23 -9.41 32.99
CA GLY A 248 16.61 -9.83 33.13
C GLY A 248 17.22 -10.24 31.78
N PHE A 249 18.50 -10.02 31.57
CA PHE A 249 19.23 -10.51 30.38
C PHE A 249 19.21 -12.05 30.27
N ALA A 250 19.03 -12.75 31.36
CA ALA A 250 18.79 -14.19 31.39
C ALA A 250 17.31 -14.59 31.27
N GLY A 251 16.44 -13.65 30.98
CA GLY A 251 15.00 -13.81 30.91
C GLY A 251 14.28 -13.52 32.22
N GLY A 252 12.96 -13.45 32.18
CA GLY A 252 12.07 -13.21 33.31
C GLY A 252 11.82 -11.74 33.61
N TYR A 253 10.57 -11.43 33.94
CA TYR A 253 10.13 -10.11 34.34
C TYR A 253 10.48 -9.80 35.80
N PHE A 254 11.05 -8.62 36.05
CA PHE A 254 11.47 -8.18 37.38
C PHE A 254 10.56 -7.11 37.97
N TYR A 255 10.39 -5.97 37.28
CA TYR A 255 9.58 -4.84 37.75
C TYR A 255 9.31 -3.87 36.58
N ASN A 256 8.44 -2.89 36.79
CA ASN A 256 8.24 -1.73 35.94
C ASN A 256 9.01 -0.53 36.43
N LYS A 257 9.31 0.41 35.50
CA LYS A 257 10.06 1.64 35.79
C LYS A 257 9.40 2.81 35.06
N ILE A 258 9.30 3.96 35.72
CA ILE A 258 8.96 5.24 35.15
C ILE A 258 10.22 6.12 35.21
N ARG A 259 10.67 6.61 34.06
CA ARG A 259 11.71 7.61 33.91
C ARG A 259 11.08 8.95 33.58
N ILE A 260 11.45 10.00 34.36
CA ILE A 260 10.91 11.36 34.24
C ILE A 260 12.02 12.24 33.67
N LEU A 261 11.74 12.89 32.54
CA LEU A 261 12.61 13.86 31.88
C LEU A 261 11.99 15.25 32.04
N ASN A 262 12.67 16.15 32.75
CA ASN A 262 12.27 17.55 32.90
C ASN A 262 12.39 18.25 31.54
N LYS A 263 11.29 18.77 30.97
CA LYS A 263 11.26 19.42 29.66
C LYS A 263 12.16 20.63 29.55
N THR A 264 12.23 21.46 30.64
CA THR A 264 13.09 22.64 30.65
C THR A 264 14.57 22.26 30.50
N GLU A 265 15.00 21.19 31.17
CA GLU A 265 16.34 20.68 31.07
C GLU A 265 16.56 19.98 29.71
N LEU A 266 15.66 19.09 29.32
CA LEU A 266 15.72 18.32 28.07
C LEU A 266 15.89 19.23 26.86
N TYR A 267 14.99 20.18 26.67
CA TYR A 267 14.97 21.04 25.48
C TYR A 267 16.01 22.17 25.48
N SER A 268 16.67 22.39 26.61
CA SER A 268 17.81 23.31 26.68
C SER A 268 19.17 22.59 26.61
N ALA A 269 19.20 21.28 26.71
CA ALA A 269 20.43 20.51 26.76
C ALA A 269 21.25 20.55 25.45
N ASN A 270 20.58 20.59 24.29
CA ASN A 270 21.21 20.73 22.96
C ASN A 270 22.41 19.77 22.77
N ALA A 271 22.20 18.47 23.02
CA ALA A 271 23.20 17.41 23.07
C ALA A 271 24.29 17.57 24.18
N GLY A 272 24.11 18.50 25.12
CA GLY A 272 24.92 18.59 26.34
C GLY A 272 24.46 17.57 27.40
N PRO A 273 24.94 17.75 28.67
CA PRO A 273 24.51 16.86 29.76
C PRO A 273 22.99 16.89 29.98
N LEU A 274 22.43 15.71 30.25
CA LEU A 274 21.00 15.55 30.54
C LEU A 274 20.83 14.67 31.78
N SER A 275 19.86 15.00 32.65
CA SER A 275 19.49 14.21 33.81
C SER A 275 18.05 13.70 33.73
N TRP A 276 17.75 12.69 34.56
CA TRP A 276 16.39 12.12 34.71
C TRP A 276 16.16 11.63 36.13
N THR A 277 14.89 11.39 36.46
CA THR A 277 14.51 10.76 37.73
C THR A 277 13.79 9.45 37.48
N ASP A 278 14.24 8.36 38.12
CA ASP A 278 13.63 7.04 38.05
C ASP A 278 12.79 6.70 39.28
N ILE A 279 11.58 6.17 39.05
CA ILE A 279 10.72 5.49 40.04
C ILE A 279 10.49 4.08 39.50
N TRP A 280 10.69 3.04 40.33
CA TRP A 280 10.62 1.69 39.86
C TRP A 280 10.01 0.73 40.88
N ASN A 281 9.80 -0.54 40.48
CA ASN A 281 9.21 -1.59 41.31
C ASN A 281 7.84 -1.22 41.87
N ILE A 282 7.02 -0.61 41.00
CA ILE A 282 5.66 -0.21 41.37
C ILE A 282 4.77 -1.44 41.45
N SER A 283 4.03 -1.59 42.52
CA SER A 283 3.17 -2.74 42.81
C SER A 283 1.71 -2.34 42.95
N ASP A 284 0.81 -3.30 42.73
CA ASP A 284 -0.61 -3.13 42.93
C ASP A 284 -0.91 -2.74 44.40
N ILE A 285 -1.60 -1.64 44.56
CA ILE A 285 -1.95 -1.11 45.91
C ILE A 285 -2.93 -2.01 46.66
N GLY A 286 -3.66 -2.90 45.98
CA GLY A 286 -4.65 -3.78 46.59
C GLY A 286 -4.08 -5.10 47.13
N ASN A 287 -3.02 -5.62 46.52
CA ASN A 287 -2.47 -6.95 46.85
C ASN A 287 -0.96 -7.04 46.82
N SER A 288 -0.27 -5.92 46.56
CA SER A 288 1.19 -5.84 46.45
C SER A 288 1.82 -6.75 45.40
N SER A 289 1.05 -7.22 44.41
CA SER A 289 1.57 -7.97 43.29
C SER A 289 2.36 -7.03 42.34
N LYS A 290 3.27 -7.60 41.59
CA LYS A 290 3.97 -6.87 40.54
C LYS A 290 2.98 -6.47 39.45
N LEU A 291 3.06 -5.23 39.04
CA LEU A 291 2.34 -4.74 37.84
C LEU A 291 3.21 -4.91 36.60
N ASP A 292 2.59 -5.14 35.47
CA ASP A 292 3.28 -5.18 34.17
C ASP A 292 3.41 -3.79 33.54
N VAL A 293 2.44 -3.35 32.80
CA VAL A 293 2.43 -2.06 32.08
C VAL A 293 1.58 -1.05 32.81
N ILE A 294 2.14 0.13 33.08
CA ILE A 294 1.43 1.26 33.67
C ILE A 294 1.53 2.41 32.66
N HIS A 295 0.45 2.71 31.95
CA HIS A 295 0.50 3.68 30.86
C HIS A 295 0.56 5.13 31.38
N PRO A 296 1.58 5.92 31.00
CA PRO A 296 1.57 7.35 31.24
C PRO A 296 0.51 8.02 30.39
N VAL A 297 -0.11 9.06 30.93
CA VAL A 297 -1.19 9.82 30.29
C VAL A 297 -0.61 10.98 29.48
N ILE A 298 -1.11 11.19 28.26
CA ILE A 298 -0.87 12.41 27.50
C ILE A 298 -1.82 13.48 28.01
N SER A 299 -1.29 14.59 28.51
CA SER A 299 -2.11 15.69 29.06
C SER A 299 -2.25 16.85 28.08
N TYR A 300 -3.48 17.27 27.86
CA TYR A 300 -3.81 18.54 27.20
C TYR A 300 -4.18 19.65 28.19
N ASP A 301 -4.09 19.38 29.51
CA ASP A 301 -4.38 20.33 30.58
C ASP A 301 -3.08 20.97 31.10
N ALA A 302 -2.85 22.22 30.75
CA ALA A 302 -1.70 22.99 31.26
C ALA A 302 -1.88 23.38 32.74
N GLY A 303 -0.76 23.50 33.45
CA GLY A 303 -0.73 23.99 34.87
C GLY A 303 -1.21 22.92 35.86
N ASN A 304 -1.36 21.66 35.45
CA ASN A 304 -1.66 20.57 36.37
C ASN A 304 -0.34 20.06 36.98
N ASN A 305 -0.16 20.27 38.28
CA ASN A 305 1.07 19.82 38.97
C ASN A 305 1.03 18.33 39.35
N ALA A 306 0.39 17.50 38.54
CA ALA A 306 0.27 16.08 38.75
C ALA A 306 0.31 15.28 37.42
N ALA A 307 1.18 14.31 37.36
CA ALA A 307 1.23 13.35 36.26
C ALA A 307 0.41 12.10 36.59
N TYR A 308 -0.32 11.59 35.61
CA TYR A 308 -1.19 10.43 35.78
C TYR A 308 -0.67 9.23 35.02
N PHE A 309 -0.90 8.02 35.59
CA PHE A 309 -0.54 6.74 34.99
C PHE A 309 -1.68 5.76 35.25
N LEU A 310 -2.04 4.98 34.27
CA LEU A 310 -3.20 4.08 34.38
C LEU A 310 -2.80 2.63 34.14
N TRP A 311 -3.31 1.76 35.00
CA TRP A 311 -3.11 0.32 34.90
C TRP A 311 -4.44 -0.43 34.78
N ALA A 312 -4.46 -1.40 33.85
CA ALA A 312 -5.47 -2.43 33.71
C ALA A 312 -4.82 -3.81 33.65
N ASN A 313 -5.38 -4.79 34.33
CA ASN A 313 -4.79 -6.13 34.41
C ASN A 313 -4.91 -6.88 33.06
N ARG A 314 -3.80 -7.42 32.56
CA ARG A 314 -3.73 -8.17 31.31
C ARG A 314 -4.69 -9.37 31.27
N ASN A 315 -4.86 -10.07 32.38
CA ASN A 315 -5.70 -11.28 32.50
C ASN A 315 -7.14 -11.00 32.92
N GLY A 316 -7.47 -9.72 33.18
CA GLY A 316 -8.77 -9.30 33.69
C GLY A 316 -8.74 -8.98 35.18
N ALA A 317 -9.69 -8.15 35.59
CA ALA A 317 -9.86 -7.69 36.97
C ALA A 317 -11.29 -7.15 37.19
N ASN A 318 -11.57 -6.62 38.37
CA ASN A 318 -12.77 -5.85 38.68
C ASN A 318 -12.43 -4.42 39.18
N TYR A 319 -11.23 -3.94 38.87
CA TYR A 319 -10.78 -2.57 39.10
C TYR A 319 -9.69 -2.18 38.17
N TYR A 320 -9.50 -0.87 37.98
CA TYR A 320 -8.30 -0.24 37.44
C TYR A 320 -7.53 0.41 38.58
N VAL A 321 -6.27 0.78 38.32
CA VAL A 321 -5.51 1.62 39.28
C VAL A 321 -5.06 2.89 38.56
N LEU A 322 -5.47 4.02 39.11
CA LEU A 322 -4.95 5.32 38.72
C LEU A 322 -3.79 5.69 39.66
N TYR A 323 -2.58 5.74 39.11
CA TYR A 323 -1.41 6.28 39.80
C TYR A 323 -1.24 7.74 39.49
N THR A 324 -0.79 8.51 40.48
CA THR A 324 -0.54 9.95 40.37
C THR A 324 0.83 10.26 40.95
N ILE A 325 1.67 10.94 40.19
CA ILE A 325 2.91 11.55 40.68
C ILE A 325 2.63 13.02 40.91
N ALA A 326 2.55 13.42 42.16
CA ALA A 326 2.47 14.82 42.51
C ALA A 326 3.87 15.46 42.45
N ASP A 327 3.96 16.71 41.98
CA ASP A 327 5.20 17.48 41.83
C ASP A 327 6.31 16.65 41.11
N PRO A 328 6.09 16.27 39.82
CA PRO A 328 6.96 15.30 39.15
C PRO A 328 8.41 15.78 38.98
N ILE A 329 8.67 17.07 39.11
CA ILE A 329 9.99 17.66 38.83
C ILE A 329 10.81 17.82 40.10
N THR A 330 10.24 18.36 41.19
CA THR A 330 11.06 18.74 42.36
C THR A 330 11.02 17.71 43.47
N ASN A 331 9.91 17.00 43.65
CA ASN A 331 9.75 16.00 44.67
C ASN A 331 8.72 14.95 44.28
N PRO A 332 9.01 14.09 43.30
CA PRO A 332 8.05 13.12 42.76
C PRO A 332 7.62 12.10 43.82
N VAL A 333 6.33 12.13 44.17
CA VAL A 333 5.70 11.18 45.09
C VAL A 333 4.59 10.45 44.36
N LEU A 334 4.74 9.13 44.20
CA LEU A 334 3.75 8.26 43.57
C LEU A 334 2.69 7.82 44.58
N THR A 335 1.43 8.00 44.22
CA THR A 335 0.27 7.47 44.96
C THR A 335 -0.64 6.72 44.00
N GLY A 336 -1.48 5.80 44.52
CA GLY A 336 -2.40 5.05 43.69
C GLY A 336 -3.80 4.94 44.31
N VAL A 337 -4.83 4.85 43.46
CA VAL A 337 -6.23 4.65 43.86
C VAL A 337 -6.83 3.52 42.99
N GLN A 338 -7.49 2.55 43.64
CA GLN A 338 -8.28 1.55 42.92
C GLN A 338 -9.62 2.15 42.49
N LEU A 339 -9.98 1.93 41.24
CA LEU A 339 -11.24 2.34 40.62
C LEU A 339 -12.05 1.09 40.30
N PRO A 340 -13.11 0.77 41.09
CA PRO A 340 -13.94 -0.40 40.86
C PRO A 340 -14.66 -0.35 39.50
N VAL A 341 -14.68 -1.50 38.80
CA VAL A 341 -15.36 -1.68 37.50
C VAL A 341 -16.06 -3.05 37.46
N PRO A 342 -17.03 -3.25 36.55
CA PRO A 342 -17.52 -4.59 36.26
C PRO A 342 -16.35 -5.52 35.91
N THR A 343 -16.43 -6.77 36.39
CA THR A 343 -15.38 -7.76 36.12
C THR A 343 -15.20 -7.93 34.62
N TYR A 344 -13.98 -7.74 34.14
CA TYR A 344 -13.58 -8.02 32.76
C TYR A 344 -12.56 -9.15 32.71
N PHE A 345 -12.42 -9.76 31.54
CA PHE A 345 -11.52 -10.88 31.32
C PHE A 345 -10.63 -10.59 30.11
N ALA A 346 -9.52 -11.36 30.01
CA ALA A 346 -8.62 -11.25 28.89
C ALA A 346 -9.34 -11.42 27.53
N ALA A 347 -9.04 -10.52 26.59
CA ALA A 347 -9.50 -10.64 25.22
C ALA A 347 -9.03 -11.97 24.63
N PRO A 348 -9.89 -12.76 23.98
CA PRO A 348 -9.46 -13.98 23.31
C PRO A 348 -8.62 -13.65 22.06
N ASN A 349 -7.74 -14.57 21.68
CA ASN A 349 -7.01 -14.49 20.41
C ASN A 349 -8.01 -14.49 19.24
N ALA A 350 -7.78 -13.65 18.26
CA ALA A 350 -8.70 -13.36 17.17
C ALA A 350 -8.64 -14.42 16.07
N ASN A 351 -9.81 -14.82 15.54
CA ASN A 351 -9.94 -15.57 14.30
C ASN A 351 -10.14 -14.63 13.12
N GLN A 352 -9.93 -15.12 11.90
CA GLN A 352 -10.07 -14.36 10.65
C GLN A 352 -10.56 -15.28 9.53
N LEU A 353 -10.96 -14.69 8.40
CA LEU A 353 -11.26 -15.43 7.17
C LEU A 353 -10.04 -16.29 6.78
N GLY A 354 -10.29 -17.51 6.33
CA GLY A 354 -9.22 -18.48 6.08
C GLY A 354 -8.68 -19.17 7.32
N GLY A 355 -9.05 -18.71 8.53
CA GLY A 355 -8.65 -19.30 9.80
C GLY A 355 -7.15 -19.14 10.09
N GLY A 356 -6.57 -20.12 10.78
CA GLY A 356 -5.14 -20.16 11.11
C GLY A 356 -4.86 -20.72 12.50
N THR A 357 -3.73 -21.40 12.67
CA THR A 357 -3.28 -21.89 13.96
C THR A 357 -1.80 -21.62 14.11
N PRO A 358 -1.39 -20.84 15.14
CA PRO A 358 -2.23 -20.20 16.16
C PRO A 358 -3.07 -19.03 15.62
N ARG A 359 -4.17 -18.70 16.31
CA ARG A 359 -4.98 -17.51 16.07
C ARG A 359 -4.14 -16.24 16.31
N ILE A 360 -4.54 -15.11 15.74
CA ILE A 360 -3.91 -13.81 15.97
C ILE A 360 -3.91 -13.48 17.45
N ASP A 361 -2.76 -13.20 18.03
CA ASP A 361 -2.59 -12.95 19.46
C ASP A 361 -3.13 -11.56 19.83
N SER A 362 -4.12 -11.51 20.71
CA SER A 362 -4.71 -10.26 21.21
C SER A 362 -3.83 -9.54 22.23
N ASN A 363 -2.78 -10.17 22.71
CA ASN A 363 -1.88 -9.68 23.76
C ASN A 363 -2.60 -9.29 25.06
N GLY A 364 -3.76 -9.93 25.37
CA GLY A 364 -4.51 -9.74 26.62
C GLY A 364 -5.27 -8.41 26.72
N SER A 365 -5.68 -8.05 27.93
CA SER A 365 -6.60 -6.92 28.20
C SER A 365 -5.97 -5.73 28.92
N HIS A 366 -4.63 -5.61 28.99
CA HIS A 366 -4.03 -4.39 29.50
C HIS A 366 -4.28 -3.24 28.51
N ILE A 367 -4.20 -2.01 28.99
CA ILE A 367 -4.16 -0.82 28.13
C ILE A 367 -2.89 -0.93 27.28
N LYS A 368 -2.95 -0.64 25.99
CA LYS A 368 -1.84 -0.83 25.05
C LYS A 368 -1.27 0.50 24.53
N THR A 369 -2.02 1.57 24.73
CA THR A 369 -1.73 2.89 24.19
C THR A 369 -1.95 3.97 25.24
N GLN A 370 -1.58 5.21 24.94
CA GLN A 370 -1.59 6.31 25.89
C GLN A 370 -3.02 6.80 26.20
N PRO A 371 -3.48 6.76 27.46
CA PRO A 371 -4.67 7.49 27.84
C PRO A 371 -4.49 9.00 27.67
N VAL A 372 -5.57 9.71 27.42
CA VAL A 372 -5.58 11.16 27.17
C VAL A 372 -6.31 11.89 28.28
N LEU A 373 -5.67 12.91 28.86
CA LEU A 373 -6.29 13.84 29.82
C LEU A 373 -6.68 15.15 29.12
N ARG A 374 -7.97 15.50 29.24
CA ARG A 374 -8.49 16.79 28.77
C ARG A 374 -9.58 17.29 29.72
N ASP A 375 -9.49 18.57 30.12
CA ASP A 375 -10.44 19.28 31.01
C ASP A 375 -10.76 18.46 32.26
N GLY A 376 -9.73 17.94 32.92
CA GLY A 376 -9.83 17.14 34.14
C GLY A 376 -10.41 15.73 33.97
N LYS A 377 -10.54 15.25 32.75
CA LYS A 377 -11.09 13.93 32.43
C LYS A 377 -10.07 13.08 31.67
N ILE A 378 -9.74 11.88 32.17
CA ILE A 378 -8.91 10.91 31.48
C ILE A 378 -9.79 9.99 30.64
N TYR A 379 -9.44 9.82 29.36
CA TYR A 379 -10.05 8.87 28.40
C TYR A 379 -9.09 7.72 28.18
N ALA A 380 -9.60 6.49 28.27
CA ALA A 380 -8.78 5.29 28.07
C ALA A 380 -9.60 4.18 27.40
N VAL A 381 -8.92 3.31 26.66
CA VAL A 381 -9.52 2.16 25.96
C VAL A 381 -8.65 0.92 26.11
N HIS A 382 -9.26 -0.25 26.11
CA HIS A 382 -8.58 -1.52 26.01
C HIS A 382 -9.48 -2.59 25.39
N SER A 383 -8.90 -3.70 24.92
CA SER A 383 -9.64 -4.88 24.47
C SER A 383 -10.00 -5.76 25.66
N ILE A 384 -11.20 -6.32 25.66
CA ILE A 384 -11.63 -7.29 26.65
C ILE A 384 -12.33 -8.47 25.97
N ARG A 385 -12.57 -9.56 26.72
CA ARG A 385 -13.50 -10.59 26.30
C ARG A 385 -14.91 -10.01 26.32
N ASN A 386 -15.66 -10.21 25.22
CA ASN A 386 -17.03 -9.73 25.09
C ASN A 386 -17.88 -10.24 26.24
N SER A 387 -18.59 -9.34 26.92
CA SER A 387 -19.40 -9.67 28.12
C SER A 387 -20.65 -10.48 27.79
N LEU A 388 -21.21 -10.32 26.57
CA LEU A 388 -22.39 -11.06 26.09
C LEU A 388 -22.00 -12.32 25.32
N PHE A 389 -20.93 -12.31 24.58
CA PHE A 389 -20.47 -13.35 23.65
C PHE A 389 -19.05 -13.81 24.02
N ALA A 390 -18.90 -14.61 25.04
CA ALA A 390 -17.62 -14.92 25.69
C ALA A 390 -16.51 -15.52 24.80
N GLY A 391 -16.83 -15.96 23.57
CA GLY A 391 -15.87 -16.47 22.61
C GLY A 391 -15.17 -15.39 21.79
N TYR A 392 -15.62 -14.14 21.87
CA TYR A 392 -15.22 -13.01 21.02
C TYR A 392 -14.60 -11.87 21.82
N GLY A 393 -13.99 -10.92 21.12
CA GLY A 393 -13.38 -9.72 21.70
C GLY A 393 -14.32 -8.52 21.63
N SER A 394 -14.11 -7.54 22.51
CA SER A 394 -14.77 -6.24 22.52
C SER A 394 -13.77 -5.14 22.83
N LEU A 395 -14.11 -3.91 22.43
CA LEU A 395 -13.49 -2.69 22.94
C LEU A 395 -14.17 -2.30 24.25
N LYS A 396 -13.40 -1.77 25.19
CA LYS A 396 -13.95 -1.10 26.37
C LYS A 396 -13.25 0.23 26.57
N TYR A 397 -13.97 1.33 26.35
CA TYR A 397 -13.48 2.64 26.74
C TYR A 397 -14.14 3.09 28.04
N PHE A 398 -13.45 3.97 28.76
CA PHE A 398 -13.95 4.54 29.99
C PHE A 398 -13.34 5.92 30.24
N THR A 399 -14.03 6.72 31.07
CA THR A 399 -13.55 8.04 31.46
C THR A 399 -13.40 8.14 32.97
N ILE A 400 -12.34 8.84 33.40
CA ILE A 400 -12.05 9.07 34.83
C ILE A 400 -12.03 10.57 35.08
N ASN A 401 -12.81 11.04 36.04
CA ASN A 401 -12.74 12.40 36.54
C ASN A 401 -11.56 12.49 37.52
N THR A 402 -10.57 13.34 37.24
CA THR A 402 -9.35 13.46 38.05
C THR A 402 -9.57 14.16 39.39
N SER A 403 -10.59 15.04 39.51
CA SER A 403 -10.87 15.78 40.75
C SER A 403 -11.61 14.94 41.79
N THR A 404 -12.50 14.06 41.35
CA THR A 404 -13.25 13.14 42.23
C THR A 404 -12.62 11.74 42.29
N VAL A 405 -11.71 11.42 41.39
CA VAL A 405 -11.06 10.13 41.21
C VAL A 405 -12.10 9.01 41.09
N THR A 406 -13.05 9.21 40.18
CA THR A 406 -14.15 8.29 39.89
C THR A 406 -14.30 8.04 38.40
N ILE A 407 -14.77 6.85 38.03
CA ILE A 407 -15.16 6.55 36.65
C ILE A 407 -16.54 7.14 36.38
N GLU A 408 -16.64 7.98 35.34
CA GLU A 408 -17.88 8.64 34.95
C GLU A 408 -18.65 7.87 33.89
N GLU A 409 -17.95 7.27 32.94
CA GLU A 409 -18.54 6.54 31.81
C GLU A 409 -17.74 5.26 31.53
N GLN A 410 -18.44 4.17 31.20
CA GLN A 410 -17.87 2.92 30.74
C GLN A 410 -18.71 2.38 29.59
N VAL A 411 -18.11 2.16 28.43
CA VAL A 411 -18.80 1.60 27.27
C VAL A 411 -18.03 0.41 26.75
N GLU A 412 -18.72 -0.70 26.59
CA GLU A 412 -18.25 -1.85 25.86
C GLU A 412 -18.89 -1.88 24.49
N GLN A 413 -18.11 -2.00 23.41
CA GLN A 413 -18.58 -2.21 22.06
C GLN A 413 -18.09 -3.53 21.51
N GLY A 414 -19.00 -4.29 20.90
CA GLY A 414 -18.66 -5.55 20.25
C GLY A 414 -19.87 -6.15 19.52
N ALA A 415 -19.63 -7.27 18.84
CA ALA A 415 -20.66 -8.07 18.20
C ALA A 415 -20.34 -9.56 18.27
N GLU A 416 -21.35 -10.41 18.09
CA GLU A 416 -21.15 -11.85 17.96
C GLU A 416 -20.41 -12.17 16.65
N GLY A 417 -19.39 -13.01 16.71
CA GLY A 417 -18.61 -13.41 15.55
C GLY A 417 -17.33 -12.58 15.34
N PHE A 418 -17.19 -11.43 15.99
CA PHE A 418 -16.12 -10.47 15.72
C PHE A 418 -15.10 -10.33 16.86
N PHE A 419 -13.89 -9.94 16.48
CA PHE A 419 -12.78 -9.69 17.39
C PHE A 419 -12.27 -8.27 17.17
N TYR A 420 -12.16 -7.50 18.25
CA TYR A 420 -11.67 -6.12 18.28
C TYR A 420 -10.42 -6.10 19.15
N ILE A 421 -9.27 -5.81 18.54
CA ILE A 421 -7.97 -5.89 19.22
C ILE A 421 -7.13 -4.64 18.96
N PHE A 422 -6.18 -4.36 19.85
CA PHE A 422 -5.23 -3.25 19.81
C PHE A 422 -5.88 -1.86 19.61
N PRO A 423 -6.85 -1.46 20.45
CA PRO A 423 -7.44 -0.14 20.31
C PRO A 423 -6.53 0.96 20.80
N ASP A 424 -6.62 2.15 20.15
CA ASP A 424 -6.14 3.42 20.66
C ASP A 424 -7.22 4.49 20.61
N ILE A 425 -7.13 5.51 21.50
CA ILE A 425 -8.14 6.52 21.69
C ILE A 425 -7.53 7.92 21.73
N THR A 426 -8.17 8.87 21.06
CA THR A 426 -7.92 10.29 21.30
C THR A 426 -9.22 11.08 21.34
N VAL A 427 -9.16 12.33 21.82
CA VAL A 427 -10.32 13.18 22.05
C VAL A 427 -10.03 14.60 21.59
N ASP A 428 -10.97 15.22 20.87
CA ASP A 428 -10.88 16.59 20.42
C ASP A 428 -11.25 17.60 21.56
N LYS A 429 -11.17 18.88 21.26
CA LYS A 429 -11.43 19.93 22.27
C LYS A 429 -12.91 20.07 22.68
N ASP A 430 -13.85 19.47 21.94
CA ASP A 430 -15.27 19.43 22.28
C ASP A 430 -15.66 18.07 22.90
N HIS A 431 -14.66 17.27 23.33
CA HIS A 431 -14.80 15.93 23.90
C HIS A 431 -15.39 14.89 22.94
N ASN A 432 -15.35 15.15 21.62
CA ASN A 432 -15.65 14.11 20.66
C ASN A 432 -14.45 13.15 20.62
N LEU A 433 -14.72 11.84 20.70
CA LEU A 433 -13.67 10.83 20.74
C LEU A 433 -13.67 9.96 19.48
N ALA A 434 -12.50 9.50 19.11
CA ALA A 434 -12.30 8.46 18.12
C ALA A 434 -11.42 7.34 18.69
N ILE A 435 -11.79 6.11 18.35
CA ILE A 435 -11.05 4.90 18.71
C ILE A 435 -10.70 4.19 17.42
N THR A 436 -9.41 3.96 17.15
CA THR A 436 -8.94 3.08 16.09
C THR A 436 -8.62 1.70 16.65
N TYR A 437 -8.75 0.65 15.83
CA TYR A 437 -8.50 -0.74 16.25
C TYR A 437 -8.38 -1.66 15.02
N SER A 438 -7.81 -2.84 15.23
CA SER A 438 -7.92 -3.93 14.25
C SER A 438 -9.14 -4.79 14.54
N ARG A 439 -9.90 -5.16 13.48
CA ARG A 439 -11.08 -6.03 13.56
C ARG A 439 -10.92 -7.21 12.61
N SER A 440 -11.41 -8.38 13.04
CA SER A 440 -11.48 -9.59 12.22
C SER A 440 -12.67 -10.47 12.58
N ALA A 441 -13.04 -11.39 11.68
CA ALA A 441 -14.09 -12.40 11.88
C ALA A 441 -13.81 -13.63 11.01
N ASP A 442 -14.58 -14.71 11.18
CA ASP A 442 -14.52 -15.86 10.27
C ASP A 442 -14.89 -15.48 8.82
N THR A 443 -15.50 -14.32 8.61
CA THR A 443 -15.97 -13.79 7.33
C THR A 443 -15.13 -12.62 6.79
N GLU A 444 -14.16 -12.13 7.57
CA GLU A 444 -13.28 -11.03 7.15
C GLU A 444 -11.84 -11.25 7.61
N TYR A 445 -10.88 -10.88 6.78
CA TYR A 445 -9.47 -10.79 7.18
C TYR A 445 -9.29 -9.65 8.17
N ILE A 446 -8.19 -9.69 8.94
CA ILE A 446 -7.94 -8.62 9.90
C ILE A 446 -7.63 -7.31 9.18
N GLY A 447 -8.43 -6.28 9.47
CA GLY A 447 -8.40 -4.96 8.85
C GLY A 447 -8.35 -3.82 9.86
N ALA A 448 -8.16 -2.61 9.35
CA ALA A 448 -8.10 -1.35 10.07
C ALA A 448 -9.49 -0.70 10.16
N TYR A 449 -9.95 -0.39 11.37
CA TYR A 449 -11.28 0.14 11.64
C TYR A 449 -11.23 1.25 12.68
N TYR A 450 -12.31 2.03 12.76
CA TYR A 450 -12.50 3.01 13.83
C TYR A 450 -13.98 3.18 14.21
N SER A 451 -14.22 3.72 15.41
CA SER A 451 -15.52 4.17 15.90
C SER A 451 -15.40 5.53 16.56
N THR A 452 -16.49 6.29 16.56
CA THR A 452 -16.52 7.67 17.05
C THR A 452 -17.69 7.89 18.01
N LYS A 453 -17.61 8.97 18.80
CA LYS A 453 -18.69 9.47 19.65
C LYS A 453 -18.58 10.97 19.77
N LEU A 454 -19.69 11.71 19.61
CA LEU A 454 -19.71 13.11 19.95
C LEU A 454 -19.71 13.32 21.49
N GLY A 455 -19.03 14.37 21.97
CA GLY A 455 -19.01 14.71 23.38
C GLY A 455 -20.39 15.00 23.98
N THR A 456 -21.35 15.36 23.15
CA THR A 456 -22.76 15.61 23.52
C THR A 456 -23.66 14.37 23.50
N ASP A 457 -23.17 13.27 22.90
CA ASP A 457 -23.98 12.05 22.80
C ASP A 457 -24.05 11.31 24.13
N PRO A 458 -25.13 10.54 24.36
CA PRO A 458 -25.18 9.62 25.48
C PRO A 458 -24.06 8.57 25.38
N PRO A 459 -23.76 7.83 26.48
CA PRO A 459 -22.81 6.72 26.43
C PRO A 459 -23.10 5.74 25.32
N GLY A 460 -22.07 5.41 24.49
CA GLY A 460 -22.16 4.55 23.31
C GLY A 460 -21.03 4.89 22.34
N LEU A 461 -20.92 4.10 21.27
CA LEU A 461 -20.03 4.37 20.14
C LEU A 461 -20.81 4.22 18.83
N SER A 462 -20.39 4.92 17.79
CA SER A 462 -20.87 4.66 16.43
C SER A 462 -20.52 3.22 16.02
N SER A 463 -21.25 2.66 15.07
CA SER A 463 -20.82 1.41 14.42
C SER A 463 -19.42 1.55 13.83
N SER A 464 -18.69 0.45 13.72
CA SER A 464 -17.36 0.40 13.11
C SER A 464 -17.40 0.98 11.70
N LYS A 465 -16.43 1.81 11.38
CA LYS A 465 -16.13 2.29 10.03
C LYS A 465 -14.82 1.70 9.55
N VAL A 466 -14.78 1.32 8.28
CA VAL A 466 -13.60 0.77 7.64
C VAL A 466 -12.64 1.93 7.34
N MET A 467 -11.37 1.80 7.76
CA MET A 467 -10.25 2.56 7.20
C MET A 467 -9.67 1.79 6.01
N LYS A 468 -9.39 0.49 6.24
CA LYS A 468 -8.92 -0.43 5.20
C LYS A 468 -9.31 -1.87 5.57
N GLU A 469 -9.99 -2.55 4.66
CA GLU A 469 -10.27 -3.98 4.79
C GLU A 469 -8.99 -4.81 4.68
N GLY A 470 -8.93 -5.92 5.44
CA GLY A 470 -7.85 -6.90 5.27
C GLY A 470 -7.98 -7.62 3.93
N GLN A 471 -6.85 -7.87 3.27
CA GLN A 471 -6.78 -8.42 1.91
C GLN A 471 -6.25 -9.86 1.88
N GLY A 472 -5.63 -10.33 2.97
CA GLY A 472 -5.02 -11.66 3.04
C GLY A 472 -5.08 -12.31 4.40
N ASN A 473 -4.89 -13.64 4.43
CA ASN A 473 -4.84 -14.40 5.69
C ASN A 473 -3.46 -14.25 6.34
N TYR A 474 -3.42 -13.80 7.60
CA TYR A 474 -2.18 -13.54 8.32
C TYR A 474 -1.90 -14.61 9.39
N VAL A 475 -0.87 -15.45 9.19
CA VAL A 475 -0.40 -16.45 10.14
C VAL A 475 1.13 -16.46 10.19
N VAL A 476 1.71 -15.58 11.02
CA VAL A 476 3.16 -15.42 11.13
C VAL A 476 3.66 -15.74 12.53
N THR A 477 4.38 -16.85 12.68
CA THR A 477 4.78 -17.40 13.98
C THR A 477 6.29 -17.57 14.17
N PHE A 478 7.08 -17.54 13.07
CA PHE A 478 8.53 -17.82 13.07
C PHE A 478 8.94 -19.11 13.83
N GLY A 479 8.05 -20.11 13.82
CA GLY A 479 8.25 -21.36 14.54
C GLY A 479 7.90 -21.31 16.04
N GLY A 480 7.38 -20.18 16.52
CA GLY A 480 6.83 -19.99 17.86
C GLY A 480 5.36 -20.42 17.98
N SER A 481 4.78 -20.22 19.16
CA SER A 481 3.39 -20.56 19.48
C SER A 481 2.43 -19.39 19.38
N ARG A 482 2.92 -18.19 19.03
CA ARG A 482 2.14 -16.95 18.93
C ARG A 482 2.09 -16.49 17.48
N ASN A 483 0.93 -16.07 17.00
CA ASN A 483 0.76 -15.35 15.74
C ASN A 483 0.76 -13.85 16.07
N ARG A 484 1.93 -13.22 15.89
CA ARG A 484 2.16 -11.81 16.28
C ARG A 484 1.58 -10.87 15.24
N TRP A 485 0.65 -9.99 15.69
CA TRP A 485 0.07 -8.92 14.89
C TRP A 485 0.78 -7.59 15.17
N GLY A 486 0.72 -7.10 16.38
CA GLY A 486 1.34 -5.88 16.85
C GLY A 486 1.30 -5.81 18.37
N ASP A 487 1.85 -4.74 18.95
CA ASP A 487 1.73 -4.45 20.37
C ASP A 487 0.85 -3.21 20.62
N TYR A 488 0.73 -2.29 19.66
CA TYR A 488 -0.11 -1.07 19.74
C TYR A 488 -0.45 -0.52 18.36
N LEU A 489 -1.48 0.36 18.29
CA LEU A 489 -1.84 1.23 17.18
C LEU A 489 -1.73 2.68 17.65
N SER A 490 -2.15 3.67 16.84
CA SER A 490 -2.02 5.08 17.23
C SER A 490 -3.17 5.96 16.77
N ALA A 491 -3.60 6.85 17.68
CA ALA A 491 -4.55 7.93 17.41
C ALA A 491 -3.98 9.25 17.94
N ALA A 492 -3.95 10.28 17.13
CA ALA A 492 -3.36 11.57 17.49
C ALA A 492 -4.30 12.74 17.16
N LEU A 493 -4.28 13.77 17.99
CA LEU A 493 -5.03 15.00 17.78
C LEU A 493 -4.17 16.01 17.02
N ASP A 494 -4.77 16.71 16.05
CA ASP A 494 -4.15 17.86 15.38
C ASP A 494 -3.85 18.95 16.41
N PRO A 495 -2.59 19.33 16.61
CA PRO A 495 -2.23 20.31 17.66
C PRO A 495 -2.65 21.74 17.33
N VAL A 496 -2.96 22.06 16.06
CA VAL A 496 -3.29 23.42 15.64
C VAL A 496 -4.78 23.72 15.79
N ASN A 497 -5.62 22.92 15.13
CA ASN A 497 -7.06 23.16 15.18
C ASN A 497 -7.76 22.42 16.32
N GLN A 498 -7.16 21.34 16.84
CA GLN A 498 -7.67 20.49 17.92
C GLN A 498 -9.07 19.91 17.68
N TYR A 499 -9.46 19.74 16.40
CA TYR A 499 -10.70 19.10 15.97
C TYR A 499 -10.43 17.91 15.05
N ASN A 500 -9.36 17.96 14.26
CA ASN A 500 -8.99 16.89 13.36
C ASN A 500 -8.27 15.81 14.16
N ILE A 501 -8.67 14.57 13.92
CA ILE A 501 -8.09 13.39 14.56
C ILE A 501 -7.46 12.54 13.48
N TRP A 502 -6.23 12.12 13.69
CA TRP A 502 -5.50 11.20 12.85
C TRP A 502 -5.49 9.81 13.47
N LEU A 503 -5.76 8.80 12.67
CA LEU A 503 -5.86 7.40 13.04
C LEU A 503 -4.85 6.61 12.23
N PHE A 504 -4.02 5.81 12.89
CA PHE A 504 -2.98 5.01 12.27
C PHE A 504 -3.13 3.56 12.70
N SER A 505 -3.54 2.69 11.79
CA SER A 505 -3.90 1.32 12.08
C SER A 505 -3.24 0.35 11.10
N GLU A 506 -3.22 -0.91 11.47
CA GLU A 506 -2.64 -2.03 10.74
C GLU A 506 -3.74 -2.87 10.12
N TYR A 507 -3.48 -3.42 8.91
CA TYR A 507 -4.35 -4.35 8.18
C TYR A 507 -3.50 -5.43 7.51
N ALA A 508 -4.08 -6.60 7.24
CA ALA A 508 -3.43 -7.62 6.42
C ALA A 508 -3.45 -7.16 4.96
N ALA A 509 -2.30 -6.76 4.44
CA ALA A 509 -2.16 -6.21 3.09
C ALA A 509 -2.13 -7.31 2.02
N ASP A 510 -1.65 -8.51 2.39
CA ASP A 510 -1.63 -9.73 1.60
C ASP A 510 -1.48 -10.95 2.53
N VAL A 511 -1.34 -12.14 1.98
CA VAL A 511 -1.11 -13.38 2.75
C VAL A 511 0.22 -13.28 3.51
N ASN A 512 0.11 -13.27 4.85
CA ASN A 512 1.23 -13.11 5.78
C ASN A 512 2.00 -11.78 5.67
N GLU A 513 1.39 -10.78 5.07
CA GLU A 513 1.93 -9.42 4.99
C GLU A 513 1.05 -8.43 5.72
N TRP A 514 1.67 -7.56 6.52
CA TRP A 514 0.99 -6.44 7.13
C TRP A 514 1.25 -5.15 6.33
N GLY A 515 0.27 -4.26 6.35
CA GLY A 515 0.40 -2.89 5.91
C GLY A 515 -0.20 -1.95 6.95
N THR A 516 0.11 -0.68 6.86
CA THR A 516 -0.51 0.32 7.73
C THR A 516 -1.32 1.32 6.91
N TRP A 517 -2.40 1.81 7.52
CA TRP A 517 -3.29 2.77 6.90
C TRP A 517 -3.46 3.99 7.79
N LEU A 518 -3.46 5.16 7.18
CA LEU A 518 -3.58 6.45 7.86
C LEU A 518 -4.84 7.16 7.40
N THR A 519 -5.64 7.64 8.36
CA THR A 519 -6.88 8.37 8.08
C THR A 519 -6.99 9.60 8.95
N GLU A 520 -7.27 10.76 8.36
CA GLU A 520 -7.64 11.98 9.07
C GLU A 520 -9.16 12.13 9.08
N ILE A 521 -9.74 12.32 10.25
CA ILE A 521 -11.17 12.53 10.44
C ILE A 521 -11.45 13.82 11.21
N ARG A 522 -12.66 14.32 11.02
CA ARG A 522 -13.20 15.46 11.80
C ARG A 522 -14.66 15.19 12.12
N MET A 523 -15.08 15.49 13.35
CA MET A 523 -16.47 15.26 13.78
C MET A 523 -17.31 16.55 13.79
N GLN A 524 -16.67 17.72 13.80
CA GLN A 524 -17.35 19.00 13.71
C GLN A 524 -17.29 19.55 12.28
N PRO A 525 -18.38 20.09 11.72
CA PRO A 525 -18.34 20.72 10.41
C PRO A 525 -17.39 21.94 10.39
N PHE A 526 -16.87 22.23 9.21
CA PHE A 526 -16.14 23.46 8.98
C PHE A 526 -17.10 24.66 9.03
N SER A 527 -16.64 25.82 9.49
CA SER A 527 -17.46 27.02 9.45
C SER A 527 -17.62 27.52 8.01
N GLY A 528 -18.86 27.80 7.61
CA GLY A 528 -19.21 28.26 6.27
C GLY A 528 -19.57 27.11 5.31
N VAL A 529 -19.46 27.35 4.01
CA VAL A 529 -19.62 26.33 2.97
C VAL A 529 -18.29 25.61 2.77
N ARG A 530 -18.32 24.28 2.65
CA ARG A 530 -17.12 23.51 2.41
C ARG A 530 -17.41 22.26 1.58
N ALA A 531 -17.16 22.33 0.28
CA ALA A 531 -17.12 21.16 -0.58
C ALA A 531 -15.86 20.35 -0.33
N HIS A 532 -15.96 19.03 -0.36
CA HIS A 532 -14.82 18.13 -0.17
C HIS A 532 -15.03 16.82 -0.93
N THR A 533 -13.92 16.23 -1.38
CA THR A 533 -13.83 14.87 -1.92
C THR A 533 -12.53 14.22 -1.47
N LEU A 534 -12.54 12.91 -1.27
CA LEU A 534 -11.33 12.13 -0.97
C LEU A 534 -10.50 11.82 -2.22
N THR A 535 -11.13 11.91 -3.40
CA THR A 535 -10.55 11.54 -4.69
C THR A 535 -10.68 12.70 -5.68
N PRO A 536 -9.92 13.80 -5.52
CA PRO A 536 -9.98 14.90 -6.48
C PRO A 536 -9.33 14.54 -7.82
N ASP A 537 -8.37 13.63 -7.83
CA ASP A 537 -7.68 13.12 -9.02
C ASP A 537 -8.17 11.70 -9.34
N LEU A 538 -8.69 11.51 -10.56
CA LEU A 538 -9.22 10.26 -11.05
C LEU A 538 -8.37 9.79 -12.23
N ASP A 539 -7.66 8.67 -12.06
CA ASP A 539 -6.81 8.08 -13.11
C ASP A 539 -7.46 6.81 -13.65
N PHE A 540 -7.83 6.83 -14.92
CA PHE A 540 -8.44 5.72 -15.65
C PHE A 540 -7.41 4.75 -16.23
N GLY A 541 -6.12 5.05 -16.09
CA GLY A 541 -5.05 4.22 -16.64
C GLY A 541 -5.06 4.17 -18.17
N ASN A 542 -4.71 2.99 -18.70
CA ASN A 542 -4.61 2.76 -20.15
C ASN A 542 -5.90 2.16 -20.69
N ILE A 543 -6.55 2.83 -21.64
CA ILE A 543 -7.83 2.42 -22.24
C ILE A 543 -7.67 2.33 -23.76
N GLU A 544 -8.07 1.22 -24.36
CA GLU A 544 -8.02 1.03 -25.81
C GLU A 544 -9.00 1.96 -26.54
N VAL A 545 -8.50 2.61 -27.60
CA VAL A 545 -9.32 3.48 -28.44
C VAL A 545 -10.55 2.73 -28.96
N THR A 546 -11.71 3.39 -28.92
CA THR A 546 -13.06 2.88 -29.22
C THR A 546 -13.70 2.02 -28.14
N THR A 547 -13.03 1.76 -27.02
CA THR A 547 -13.64 1.15 -25.83
C THR A 547 -14.00 2.21 -24.79
N THR A 548 -14.71 1.82 -23.75
CA THR A 548 -14.99 2.70 -22.61
C THR A 548 -14.42 2.07 -21.34
N SER A 549 -13.81 2.88 -20.48
CA SER A 549 -13.29 2.45 -19.19
C SER A 549 -14.39 1.88 -18.28
N GLU A 550 -13.99 1.19 -17.24
CA GLU A 550 -14.85 1.00 -16.08
C GLU A 550 -15.20 2.36 -15.46
N THR A 551 -16.31 2.40 -14.74
CA THR A 551 -16.77 3.61 -14.05
C THR A 551 -15.94 3.86 -12.80
N ILE A 552 -15.43 5.08 -12.65
CA ILE A 552 -14.86 5.55 -11.38
C ILE A 552 -15.87 6.45 -10.69
N THR A 553 -16.28 6.08 -9.48
CA THR A 553 -17.21 6.87 -8.67
C THR A 553 -16.45 7.78 -7.71
N ALA A 554 -16.62 9.09 -7.84
CA ALA A 554 -16.17 10.08 -6.87
C ALA A 554 -17.31 10.54 -5.98
N ILE A 555 -17.03 10.87 -4.72
CA ILE A 555 -18.02 11.39 -3.77
C ILE A 555 -17.70 12.85 -3.47
N LEU A 556 -18.64 13.74 -3.80
CA LEU A 556 -18.61 15.15 -3.41
C LEU A 556 -19.51 15.37 -2.19
N ALA A 557 -18.95 15.83 -1.07
CA ALA A 557 -19.70 16.02 0.16
C ALA A 557 -19.67 17.47 0.67
N ASN A 558 -20.67 17.87 1.43
CA ASN A 558 -20.67 19.14 2.14
C ASN A 558 -20.14 18.97 3.57
N TYR A 559 -18.90 19.39 3.81
CA TYR A 559 -18.23 19.37 5.10
C TYR A 559 -18.39 20.69 5.88
N GLY A 560 -19.15 21.66 5.34
CA GLY A 560 -19.45 22.95 5.97
C GLY A 560 -20.70 22.95 6.84
N ASP A 561 -20.84 23.96 7.72
CA ASP A 561 -22.03 24.21 8.54
C ASP A 561 -23.13 25.02 7.79
N LYS A 562 -22.93 25.26 6.47
CA LYS A 562 -23.86 25.94 5.58
C LYS A 562 -24.11 25.09 4.32
N ASP A 563 -25.28 25.21 3.74
CA ASP A 563 -25.67 24.51 2.53
C ASP A 563 -24.67 24.76 1.38
N LEU A 564 -24.18 23.69 0.77
CA LEU A 564 -23.41 23.71 -0.46
C LEU A 564 -24.38 23.69 -1.64
N ILE A 565 -24.36 24.75 -2.45
CA ILE A 565 -25.18 24.87 -3.65
C ILE A 565 -24.29 24.62 -4.87
N ILE A 566 -24.50 23.50 -5.55
CA ILE A 566 -23.82 23.14 -6.79
C ILE A 566 -24.67 23.68 -7.93
N ASN A 567 -24.12 24.60 -8.70
CA ASN A 567 -24.84 25.27 -9.78
C ASN A 567 -24.66 24.52 -11.10
N ASP A 568 -23.50 23.91 -11.33
CA ASP A 568 -23.20 23.16 -12.54
C ASP A 568 -21.98 22.25 -12.37
N ILE A 569 -21.98 21.10 -13.08
CA ILE A 569 -20.83 20.23 -13.35
C ILE A 569 -20.97 19.83 -14.81
N PRO A 570 -19.94 19.98 -15.68
CA PRO A 570 -20.01 19.54 -17.08
C PRO A 570 -20.39 18.06 -17.17
N SER A 571 -21.30 17.70 -18.07
CA SER A 571 -21.66 16.29 -18.31
C SER A 571 -20.62 15.54 -19.15
N SER A 572 -19.75 16.26 -19.86
CA SER A 572 -18.63 15.69 -20.61
C SER A 572 -17.57 16.75 -20.89
N LEU A 573 -16.30 16.35 -20.97
CA LEU A 573 -15.15 17.14 -21.38
C LEU A 573 -14.15 16.24 -22.11
N GLY A 574 -13.73 16.63 -23.33
CA GLY A 574 -12.92 15.75 -24.16
C GLY A 574 -13.57 14.37 -24.34
N ASP A 575 -12.83 13.32 -24.05
CA ASP A 575 -13.28 11.93 -24.09
C ASP A 575 -13.79 11.41 -22.73
N PHE A 576 -13.88 12.28 -21.69
CA PHE A 576 -14.47 11.94 -20.39
C PHE A 576 -15.94 12.31 -20.29
N SER A 577 -16.73 11.50 -19.58
CA SER A 577 -18.16 11.69 -19.34
C SER A 577 -18.50 11.57 -17.86
N LEU A 578 -19.48 12.35 -17.40
CA LEU A 578 -20.18 12.19 -16.13
C LEU A 578 -21.54 11.54 -16.41
N ASP A 579 -21.66 10.24 -16.09
CA ASP A 579 -22.78 9.42 -16.56
C ASP A 579 -24.08 9.62 -15.77
N ASN A 580 -23.95 9.96 -14.47
CA ASN A 580 -25.09 10.15 -13.56
C ASN A 580 -25.31 11.63 -13.16
N ALA A 581 -24.98 12.59 -14.05
CA ALA A 581 -25.12 14.01 -13.77
C ALA A 581 -26.53 14.36 -13.23
N PRO A 582 -26.64 14.95 -12.03
CA PRO A 582 -27.93 15.36 -11.48
C PRO A 582 -28.43 16.62 -12.16
N SER A 583 -29.69 17.00 -11.87
CA SER A 583 -30.19 18.30 -12.31
C SER A 583 -29.69 19.43 -11.39
N PHE A 584 -29.20 20.51 -11.96
CA PHE A 584 -28.69 21.69 -11.26
C PHE A 584 -29.67 22.86 -11.28
N PRO A 585 -29.69 23.79 -10.29
CA PRO A 585 -28.84 23.75 -9.09
C PRO A 585 -29.24 22.65 -8.09
N LEU A 586 -28.25 22.00 -7.46
CA LEU A 586 -28.47 21.00 -6.41
C LEU A 586 -27.96 21.56 -5.08
N THR A 587 -28.72 21.33 -3.99
CA THR A 587 -28.30 21.74 -2.64
C THR A 587 -27.96 20.49 -1.81
N LEU A 588 -26.77 20.49 -1.21
CA LEU A 588 -26.33 19.53 -0.22
C LEU A 588 -26.29 20.23 1.14
N SER A 589 -27.10 19.77 2.08
CA SER A 589 -27.03 20.24 3.48
C SER A 589 -25.77 19.72 4.15
N THR A 590 -25.44 20.21 5.34
CA THR A 590 -24.30 19.70 6.13
C THR A 590 -24.41 18.19 6.27
N TYR A 591 -23.32 17.46 5.97
CA TYR A 591 -23.16 15.99 5.94
C TYR A 591 -23.80 15.29 4.71
N ASP A 592 -24.53 16.00 3.83
CA ASP A 592 -24.99 15.39 2.60
C ASP A 592 -23.84 15.18 1.61
N SER A 593 -23.99 14.16 0.76
CA SER A 593 -23.04 13.84 -0.30
C SER A 593 -23.74 13.50 -1.62
N LEU A 594 -22.97 13.60 -2.70
CA LEU A 594 -23.37 13.30 -4.08
C LEU A 594 -22.35 12.35 -4.68
N SER A 595 -22.80 11.20 -5.18
CA SER A 595 -21.96 10.28 -5.97
C SER A 595 -21.95 10.74 -7.42
N LEU A 596 -20.76 10.81 -8.02
CA LEU A 596 -20.51 11.22 -9.40
C LEU A 596 -19.77 10.10 -10.11
N ASP A 597 -20.34 9.54 -11.16
CA ASP A 597 -19.81 8.41 -11.91
C ASP A 597 -19.17 8.91 -13.21
N PHE A 598 -17.85 8.74 -13.31
CA PHE A 598 -17.08 9.18 -14.47
C PHE A 598 -16.61 7.98 -15.30
N THR A 599 -16.56 8.18 -16.63
CA THR A 599 -16.04 7.22 -17.60
C THR A 599 -15.14 7.93 -18.61
N PHE A 600 -14.22 7.16 -19.22
CA PHE A 600 -13.33 7.61 -20.27
C PHE A 600 -13.53 6.77 -21.54
N SER A 601 -13.73 7.41 -22.70
CA SER A 601 -13.96 6.75 -24.00
C SER A 601 -13.05 7.38 -25.07
N PRO A 602 -11.75 6.96 -25.14
CA PRO A 602 -10.79 7.60 -26.04
C PRO A 602 -11.17 7.45 -27.50
N THR A 603 -11.11 8.55 -28.25
CA THR A 603 -11.30 8.59 -29.70
C THR A 603 -9.99 8.58 -30.48
N VAL A 604 -8.88 8.88 -29.80
CA VAL A 604 -7.51 8.87 -30.35
C VAL A 604 -6.52 8.37 -29.29
N ALA A 605 -5.39 7.81 -29.71
CA ALA A 605 -4.31 7.44 -28.80
C ALA A 605 -3.57 8.68 -28.27
N GLY A 606 -3.12 8.60 -27.02
CA GLY A 606 -2.36 9.62 -26.31
C GLY A 606 -2.91 9.96 -24.95
N ASP A 607 -2.15 10.76 -24.18
CA ASP A 607 -2.55 11.21 -22.86
C ASP A 607 -3.74 12.18 -22.95
N ALA A 608 -4.69 11.99 -22.06
CA ALA A 608 -5.85 12.85 -21.86
C ALA A 608 -5.87 13.35 -20.41
N GLU A 609 -6.06 14.65 -20.23
CA GLU A 609 -6.23 15.27 -18.90
C GLU A 609 -7.26 16.38 -19.02
N GLU A 610 -8.30 16.32 -18.16
CA GLU A 610 -9.38 17.30 -18.14
C GLU A 610 -9.78 17.65 -16.70
N ASN A 611 -10.13 18.92 -16.48
CA ASN A 611 -10.64 19.42 -15.22
C ASN A 611 -12.15 19.60 -15.27
N PHE A 612 -12.91 18.77 -14.56
CA PHE A 612 -14.34 18.93 -14.36
C PHE A 612 -14.61 19.95 -13.26
N ILE A 613 -14.71 21.22 -13.66
CA ILE A 613 -14.93 22.32 -12.72
C ILE A 613 -16.35 22.23 -12.12
N VAL A 614 -16.40 22.16 -10.78
CA VAL A 614 -17.66 22.23 -10.03
C VAL A 614 -18.00 23.68 -9.73
N THR A 615 -18.97 24.23 -10.44
CA THR A 615 -19.47 25.58 -10.15
C THR A 615 -20.39 25.55 -8.93
N SER A 616 -19.94 26.12 -7.80
CA SER A 616 -20.69 26.10 -6.55
C SER A 616 -20.57 27.42 -5.79
N ASN A 617 -21.19 27.48 -4.60
CA ASN A 617 -21.02 28.62 -3.67
C ASN A 617 -19.81 28.44 -2.72
N ASP A 618 -19.01 27.36 -2.87
CA ASP A 618 -17.67 27.24 -2.26
C ASP A 618 -16.61 27.72 -3.26
N PRO A 619 -15.98 28.88 -3.07
CA PRO A 619 -14.98 29.39 -4.00
C PRO A 619 -13.63 28.68 -3.92
N ASN A 620 -13.43 27.78 -2.96
CA ASN A 620 -12.15 27.08 -2.72
C ASN A 620 -12.13 25.66 -3.28
N PHE A 621 -13.27 25.16 -3.79
CA PHE A 621 -13.34 23.85 -4.41
C PHE A 621 -13.37 24.00 -5.93
N GLU A 622 -12.32 23.53 -6.59
CA GLU A 622 -12.17 23.66 -8.04
C GLU A 622 -12.88 22.56 -8.82
N GLY A 623 -12.95 21.33 -8.30
CA GLY A 623 -13.59 20.20 -8.99
C GLY A 623 -12.75 18.93 -8.99
N PHE A 624 -12.78 18.20 -10.12
CA PHE A 624 -12.10 16.91 -10.28
C PHE A 624 -11.13 16.98 -11.45
N ASN A 625 -9.90 16.47 -11.28
CA ASN A 625 -8.93 16.31 -12.33
C ASN A 625 -8.93 14.85 -12.81
N LEU A 626 -9.25 14.63 -14.09
CA LEU A 626 -9.35 13.32 -14.70
C LEU A 626 -8.18 13.07 -15.63
N LYS A 627 -7.52 11.92 -15.50
CA LYS A 627 -6.38 11.50 -16.32
C LYS A 627 -6.62 10.13 -16.90
N ALA A 628 -6.13 9.93 -18.12
CA ALA A 628 -6.16 8.63 -18.79
C ALA A 628 -5.15 8.59 -19.93
N HIS A 629 -4.84 7.40 -20.44
CA HIS A 629 -4.06 7.20 -21.66
C HIS A 629 -4.84 6.33 -22.63
N GLY A 630 -5.19 6.89 -23.81
CA GLY A 630 -5.75 6.12 -24.90
C GLY A 630 -4.66 5.41 -25.69
N TYR A 631 -4.82 4.12 -26.02
CA TYR A 631 -3.85 3.37 -26.80
C TYR A 631 -4.51 2.60 -27.95
N ILE A 632 -3.70 2.21 -28.94
CA ILE A 632 -4.10 1.36 -30.07
C ILE A 632 -3.13 0.20 -30.17
N ILE A 633 -3.65 -1.03 -30.22
CA ILE A 633 -2.85 -2.22 -30.52
C ILE A 633 -2.85 -2.45 -32.03
N TYR A 634 -1.67 -2.44 -32.62
CA TYR A 634 -1.48 -2.81 -34.01
C TYR A 634 -1.15 -4.31 -34.08
N PRO A 635 -1.86 -5.10 -34.90
CA PRO A 635 -1.56 -6.50 -35.10
C PRO A 635 -0.18 -6.73 -35.72
N ALA A 636 0.38 -7.91 -35.56
CA ALA A 636 1.65 -8.29 -36.15
C ALA A 636 1.59 -8.22 -37.68
N LEU A 637 2.69 -7.80 -38.29
CA LEU A 637 2.81 -7.76 -39.75
C LEU A 637 3.02 -9.18 -40.31
N ASP A 638 2.37 -9.49 -41.41
CA ASP A 638 2.48 -10.78 -42.09
C ASP A 638 3.93 -11.17 -42.38
N ARG A 639 4.31 -12.41 -42.06
CA ARG A 639 5.65 -12.97 -42.25
C ARG A 639 6.79 -12.27 -41.53
N VAL A 640 6.52 -11.65 -40.43
CA VAL A 640 7.51 -11.05 -39.56
C VAL A 640 7.75 -11.93 -38.34
N MET A 641 9.02 -12.17 -38.02
CA MET A 641 9.46 -12.76 -36.76
C MET A 641 9.64 -11.64 -35.75
N TYR A 642 9.05 -11.76 -34.59
CA TYR A 642 9.21 -10.83 -33.46
C TYR A 642 10.04 -11.50 -32.37
N ALA A 643 10.83 -10.69 -31.65
CA ALA A 643 11.55 -11.14 -30.47
C ALA A 643 11.44 -10.11 -29.35
N SER A 644 11.53 -10.55 -28.11
CA SER A 644 11.63 -9.68 -26.93
C SER A 644 12.94 -9.86 -26.21
N SER A 645 13.39 -8.83 -25.49
CA SER A 645 14.57 -8.87 -24.67
C SER A 645 14.23 -8.95 -23.19
N GLY A 646 15.14 -9.56 -22.40
CA GLY A 646 15.07 -9.61 -20.95
C GLY A 646 15.55 -8.30 -20.30
N PRO A 647 15.69 -8.30 -18.94
CA PRO A 647 15.93 -7.08 -18.14
C PRO A 647 17.27 -6.40 -18.41
N GLN A 648 18.17 -7.03 -19.18
CA GLN A 648 19.46 -6.41 -19.56
C GLN A 648 19.34 -5.38 -20.67
N ASN A 649 18.20 -5.33 -21.37
CA ASN A 649 17.92 -4.40 -22.48
C ASN A 649 16.53 -3.77 -22.34
N ASP A 650 16.06 -3.54 -21.12
CA ASP A 650 14.81 -2.85 -20.78
C ASP A 650 13.56 -3.38 -21.52
N GLY A 651 13.53 -4.69 -21.83
CA GLY A 651 12.36 -5.33 -22.45
C GLY A 651 12.07 -4.86 -23.88
N GLU A 652 13.06 -4.56 -24.71
CA GLU A 652 12.85 -4.12 -26.10
C GLU A 652 12.16 -5.18 -26.97
N ILE A 653 11.31 -4.75 -27.88
CA ILE A 653 10.69 -5.55 -28.94
C ILE A 653 11.42 -5.33 -30.25
N LEU A 654 11.69 -6.43 -30.96
CA LEU A 654 12.41 -6.42 -32.24
C LEU A 654 11.61 -7.15 -33.33
N SER A 655 11.80 -6.74 -34.57
CA SER A 655 11.57 -7.59 -35.74
C SER A 655 12.87 -8.30 -36.13
N VAL A 656 12.80 -9.58 -36.50
CA VAL A 656 13.98 -10.39 -36.83
C VAL A 656 13.85 -10.91 -38.25
N ASN A 657 14.87 -10.68 -39.04
CA ASN A 657 14.95 -11.20 -40.43
C ASN A 657 15.27 -12.70 -40.38
N ILE A 658 14.34 -13.52 -40.84
CA ILE A 658 14.48 -15.02 -40.80
C ILE A 658 15.54 -15.58 -41.77
N GLU A 659 16.01 -14.79 -42.75
CA GLU A 659 17.04 -15.22 -43.69
C GLU A 659 18.46 -14.90 -43.19
N THR A 660 18.63 -13.77 -42.47
CA THR A 660 19.93 -13.30 -42.01
C THR A 660 20.13 -13.39 -40.50
N GLY A 661 19.08 -13.52 -39.73
CA GLY A 661 19.08 -13.46 -38.28
C GLY A 661 19.13 -12.03 -37.74
N GLU A 662 19.29 -11.01 -38.54
CA GLU A 662 19.48 -9.61 -38.10
C GLU A 662 18.20 -9.07 -37.46
N GLY A 663 18.30 -8.54 -36.21
CA GLY A 663 17.23 -7.87 -35.49
C GLY A 663 17.16 -6.37 -35.77
N THR A 664 15.95 -5.84 -35.86
CA THR A 664 15.68 -4.40 -35.94
C THR A 664 14.81 -4.01 -34.75
N ASN A 665 15.28 -3.07 -33.95
CA ASN A 665 14.53 -2.57 -32.78
C ASN A 665 13.25 -1.86 -33.23
N ILE A 666 12.11 -2.26 -32.67
CA ILE A 666 10.80 -1.65 -32.87
C ILE A 666 10.56 -0.58 -31.80
N GLY A 667 10.83 -0.90 -30.54
CA GLY A 667 10.68 0.03 -29.41
C GLY A 667 10.65 -0.69 -28.06
N PRO A 668 10.62 0.09 -26.94
CA PRO A 668 10.56 -0.45 -25.60
C PRO A 668 9.15 -1.00 -25.31
N SER A 669 9.09 -2.13 -24.61
CA SER A 669 7.81 -2.73 -24.22
C SER A 669 7.12 -2.00 -23.04
N LEU A 670 7.80 -1.09 -22.37
CA LEU A 670 7.42 -0.48 -21.09
C LEU A 670 7.50 -1.44 -19.88
N PHE A 671 7.91 -2.68 -20.10
CA PHE A 671 8.15 -3.70 -19.08
C PHE A 671 9.58 -4.24 -19.19
N ASN A 672 10.23 -4.48 -18.08
CA ASN A 672 11.66 -4.79 -18.04
C ASN A 672 12.02 -6.19 -18.53
N ASP A 673 11.07 -7.14 -18.61
CA ASP A 673 11.37 -8.53 -18.91
C ASP A 673 10.15 -9.27 -19.50
N ILE A 674 10.08 -9.42 -20.81
CA ILE A 674 9.07 -10.26 -21.45
C ILE A 674 9.68 -11.63 -21.71
N LEU A 675 9.24 -12.65 -20.97
CA LEU A 675 9.81 -14.01 -20.94
C LEU A 675 9.44 -14.86 -22.16
N GLY A 676 8.26 -14.68 -22.72
CA GLY A 676 7.79 -15.40 -23.90
C GLY A 676 6.87 -14.53 -24.74
N LEU A 677 6.92 -14.71 -26.06
CA LEU A 677 6.04 -14.05 -27.02
C LEU A 677 5.21 -15.08 -27.78
N THR A 678 3.99 -14.70 -28.17
CA THR A 678 3.15 -15.50 -29.05
C THR A 678 2.20 -14.63 -29.86
N ILE A 679 1.71 -15.11 -31.00
CA ILE A 679 0.77 -14.37 -31.84
C ILE A 679 -0.53 -15.17 -31.93
N SER A 680 -1.65 -14.48 -31.70
CA SER A 680 -2.98 -15.06 -31.81
C SER A 680 -3.30 -15.40 -33.27
N PRO A 681 -3.66 -16.66 -33.57
CA PRO A 681 -4.06 -17.04 -34.91
C PRO A 681 -5.43 -16.49 -35.33
N LEU A 682 -6.19 -15.88 -34.42
CA LEU A 682 -7.53 -15.35 -34.69
C LEU A 682 -7.52 -13.90 -35.19
N ASN A 683 -6.64 -13.07 -34.63
CA ASN A 683 -6.61 -11.62 -34.91
C ASN A 683 -5.23 -11.07 -35.24
N ASN A 684 -4.21 -11.93 -35.28
CA ASN A 684 -2.80 -11.59 -35.54
C ASN A 684 -2.19 -10.63 -34.51
N GLU A 685 -2.77 -10.53 -33.29
CA GLU A 685 -2.21 -9.70 -32.21
C GLU A 685 -1.06 -10.41 -31.52
N LEU A 686 -0.07 -9.62 -31.10
CA LEU A 686 1.11 -10.09 -30.38
C LEU A 686 0.86 -10.02 -28.87
N TYR A 687 1.15 -11.13 -28.18
CA TYR A 687 1.02 -11.24 -26.72
C TYR A 687 2.37 -11.58 -26.10
N GLY A 688 2.57 -11.10 -24.87
CA GLY A 688 3.76 -11.40 -24.08
C GLY A 688 3.41 -11.82 -22.66
N VAL A 689 4.35 -12.47 -21.97
CA VAL A 689 4.23 -12.80 -20.55
C VAL A 689 5.40 -12.24 -19.76
N ILE A 690 5.10 -11.65 -18.60
CA ILE A 690 6.07 -11.35 -17.54
C ILE A 690 5.66 -12.12 -16.28
N SER A 691 6.63 -12.47 -15.43
CA SER A 691 6.34 -13.29 -14.26
C SER A 691 7.24 -12.96 -13.08
N VAL A 692 6.63 -12.99 -11.90
CA VAL A 692 7.30 -12.96 -10.60
C VAL A 692 6.88 -14.21 -9.81
N PRO A 693 7.54 -14.56 -8.69
CA PRO A 693 7.25 -15.81 -7.98
C PRO A 693 5.80 -16.05 -7.56
N SER A 694 5.01 -15.02 -7.36
CA SER A 694 3.60 -15.11 -6.92
C SER A 694 2.58 -14.82 -8.01
N GLU A 695 2.99 -14.23 -9.15
CA GLU A 695 2.07 -13.70 -10.16
C GLU A 695 2.67 -13.77 -11.56
N SER A 696 1.82 -13.93 -12.58
CA SER A 696 2.21 -13.75 -13.98
C SER A 696 1.25 -12.79 -14.67
N GLN A 697 1.75 -11.96 -15.56
CA GLN A 697 0.97 -10.94 -16.26
C GLN A 697 0.98 -11.20 -17.76
N ILE A 698 -0.20 -11.23 -18.35
CA ILE A 698 -0.39 -11.36 -19.80
C ILE A 698 -0.50 -9.96 -20.38
N LEU A 699 0.34 -9.69 -21.38
CA LEU A 699 0.45 -8.40 -22.05
C LEU A 699 -0.08 -8.49 -23.48
N ARG A 700 -0.68 -7.40 -23.99
CA ARG A 700 -0.83 -7.14 -25.42
C ARG A 700 0.32 -6.24 -25.86
N VAL A 701 1.00 -6.61 -26.93
CA VAL A 701 2.21 -5.94 -27.42
C VAL A 701 1.92 -5.25 -28.75
N ASN A 702 2.24 -3.97 -28.85
CA ASN A 702 2.11 -3.21 -30.08
C ASN A 702 3.22 -3.60 -31.05
N SER A 703 2.89 -4.21 -32.16
CA SER A 703 3.85 -4.72 -33.15
C SER A 703 4.60 -3.63 -33.92
N LEU A 704 4.14 -2.37 -33.87
CA LEU A 704 4.73 -1.23 -34.57
C LEU A 704 5.49 -0.28 -33.64
N GLY A 705 5.12 -0.21 -32.37
CA GLY A 705 5.72 0.69 -31.39
C GLY A 705 6.56 -0.02 -30.33
N GLY A 706 6.30 -1.29 -30.09
CA GLY A 706 6.90 -2.07 -29.00
C GLY A 706 6.18 -1.92 -27.67
N ASP A 707 5.53 -0.78 -27.44
CA ASP A 707 4.79 -0.49 -26.22
C ASP A 707 3.76 -1.61 -25.92
N SER A 708 3.68 -2.01 -24.67
CA SER A 708 2.86 -3.14 -24.22
C SER A 708 1.90 -2.71 -23.13
N TYR A 709 0.76 -3.36 -23.05
CA TYR A 709 -0.29 -3.02 -22.10
C TYR A 709 -0.75 -4.27 -21.37
N LEU A 710 -0.90 -4.15 -20.05
CA LEU A 710 -1.39 -5.23 -19.21
C LEU A 710 -2.82 -5.61 -19.61
N LEU A 711 -3.04 -6.89 -19.91
CA LEU A 711 -4.36 -7.44 -20.17
C LEU A 711 -4.91 -8.10 -18.90
N TYR A 712 -4.16 -9.02 -18.28
CA TYR A 712 -4.57 -9.73 -17.07
C TYR A 712 -3.38 -10.01 -16.16
N SER A 713 -3.61 -9.93 -14.84
CA SER A 713 -2.79 -10.50 -13.79
C SER A 713 -3.38 -11.84 -13.36
N LEU A 714 -2.55 -12.87 -13.29
CA LEU A 714 -2.92 -14.25 -12.93
C LEU A 714 -2.19 -14.64 -11.64
N ASP A 715 -2.89 -15.22 -10.66
CA ASP A 715 -2.29 -15.77 -9.42
C ASP A 715 -1.46 -17.04 -9.67
N LEU A 716 -0.71 -17.07 -10.76
CA LEU A 716 0.19 -18.13 -11.21
C LEU A 716 1.59 -17.56 -11.31
N GLY A 717 2.45 -17.83 -10.34
CA GLY A 717 3.85 -17.40 -10.38
C GLY A 717 4.72 -18.30 -11.25
N ASN A 718 5.87 -17.76 -11.69
CA ASN A 718 6.88 -18.50 -12.47
C ASN A 718 6.40 -19.04 -13.83
N MET A 719 5.50 -18.35 -14.52
CA MET A 719 5.16 -18.64 -15.89
C MET A 719 6.32 -18.20 -16.80
N VAL A 720 6.87 -19.14 -17.55
CA VAL A 720 8.09 -18.94 -18.37
C VAL A 720 7.79 -18.79 -19.86
N ALA A 721 6.64 -19.24 -20.32
CA ALA A 721 6.27 -19.18 -21.73
C ALA A 721 4.76 -19.20 -21.93
N ILE A 722 4.32 -18.63 -23.05
CA ILE A 722 2.93 -18.68 -23.53
C ILE A 722 2.91 -19.09 -25.02
N ALA A 723 1.86 -19.79 -25.43
CA ALA A 723 1.67 -20.16 -26.84
C ALA A 723 0.18 -20.32 -27.18
N PHE A 724 -0.24 -19.85 -28.35
CA PHE A 724 -1.56 -20.18 -28.90
C PHE A 724 -1.54 -21.49 -29.63
N ASP A 725 -2.59 -22.29 -29.43
CA ASP A 725 -2.88 -23.39 -30.32
C ASP A 725 -3.54 -22.91 -31.63
N THR A 726 -3.73 -23.81 -32.61
CA THR A 726 -4.32 -23.46 -33.90
C THR A 726 -5.81 -23.07 -33.83
N SER A 727 -6.48 -23.31 -32.69
CA SER A 727 -7.87 -22.89 -32.45
C SER A 727 -7.97 -21.47 -31.82
N GLY A 728 -6.85 -20.92 -31.40
CA GLY A 728 -6.78 -19.62 -30.70
C GLY A 728 -6.92 -19.71 -29.19
N THR A 729 -6.74 -20.89 -28.60
CA THR A 729 -6.64 -21.03 -27.14
C THR A 729 -5.22 -20.69 -26.69
N LEU A 730 -5.09 -19.78 -25.73
CA LEU A 730 -3.80 -19.44 -25.13
C LEU A 730 -3.46 -20.44 -24.02
N TYR A 731 -2.23 -20.96 -24.07
CA TYR A 731 -1.66 -21.79 -23.01
C TYR A 731 -0.48 -21.10 -22.37
N GLY A 732 -0.39 -21.20 -21.03
CA GLY A 732 0.74 -20.74 -20.24
C GLY A 732 1.46 -21.93 -19.59
N ALA A 733 2.79 -21.93 -19.62
CA ALA A 733 3.64 -22.95 -19.02
C ALA A 733 4.44 -22.38 -17.85
N LEU A 734 4.37 -23.05 -16.70
CA LEU A 734 5.21 -22.75 -15.55
C LEU A 734 6.57 -23.46 -15.66
N GLU A 735 7.60 -22.90 -15.02
CA GLU A 735 8.92 -23.53 -14.92
C GLU A 735 8.85 -24.95 -14.33
N SER A 736 7.89 -25.23 -13.43
CA SER A 736 7.64 -26.54 -12.84
C SER A 736 7.22 -27.63 -13.83
N GLY A 737 6.76 -27.26 -15.02
CA GLY A 737 6.16 -28.15 -16.03
C GLY A 737 4.64 -28.10 -16.06
N ASP A 738 3.98 -27.38 -15.17
CA ASP A 738 2.52 -27.26 -15.18
C ASP A 738 2.06 -26.37 -16.34
N ILE A 739 1.01 -26.81 -17.03
CA ILE A 739 0.44 -26.14 -18.20
C ILE A 739 -1.01 -25.77 -17.90
N TYR A 740 -1.37 -24.54 -18.19
CA TYR A 740 -2.71 -23.99 -18.02
C TYR A 740 -3.26 -23.43 -19.32
N SER A 741 -4.57 -23.54 -19.55
CA SER A 741 -5.28 -22.76 -20.56
C SER A 741 -5.77 -21.45 -19.96
N ILE A 742 -5.72 -20.36 -20.73
CA ILE A 742 -6.04 -19.00 -20.28
C ILE A 742 -7.16 -18.47 -21.16
N ASP A 743 -8.27 -18.05 -20.54
CA ASP A 743 -9.39 -17.40 -21.22
C ASP A 743 -9.13 -15.89 -21.33
N LEU A 744 -8.86 -15.38 -22.52
CA LEU A 744 -8.58 -13.99 -22.79
C LEU A 744 -9.81 -13.07 -22.72
N THR A 745 -11.02 -13.61 -22.50
CA THR A 745 -12.21 -12.76 -22.34
C THR A 745 -12.43 -12.29 -20.91
N ASN A 746 -11.88 -12.99 -19.92
CA ASN A 746 -12.12 -12.70 -18.50
C ASN A 746 -10.90 -12.93 -17.59
N GLY A 747 -9.74 -13.37 -18.14
CA GLY A 747 -8.52 -13.61 -17.38
C GLY A 747 -8.55 -14.86 -16.48
N THR A 748 -9.52 -15.74 -16.64
CA THR A 748 -9.53 -17.02 -15.90
C THR A 748 -8.63 -18.05 -16.54
N TYR A 749 -8.17 -19.03 -15.76
CA TYR A 749 -7.31 -20.08 -16.23
C TYR A 749 -7.73 -21.46 -15.69
N GLU A 750 -7.44 -22.52 -16.45
CA GLU A 750 -7.72 -23.89 -16.05
C GLU A 750 -6.46 -24.75 -16.18
N TYR A 751 -6.20 -25.58 -15.16
CA TYR A 751 -5.10 -26.55 -15.22
C TYR A 751 -5.36 -27.60 -16.31
N VAL A 752 -4.35 -27.84 -17.14
CA VAL A 752 -4.43 -28.81 -18.24
C VAL A 752 -3.65 -30.11 -17.93
N SER A 753 -2.34 -29.99 -17.73
CA SER A 753 -1.46 -31.15 -17.46
C SER A 753 -0.12 -30.67 -16.85
N THR A 754 0.71 -31.65 -16.40
CA THR A 754 2.08 -31.38 -15.93
C THR A 754 3.06 -32.15 -16.79
N ALA A 755 3.93 -31.47 -17.53
CA ALA A 755 5.10 -32.07 -18.15
C ALA A 755 6.11 -32.50 -17.09
N GLN A 756 6.71 -33.67 -17.22
CA GLN A 756 7.68 -34.22 -16.25
C GLN A 756 9.10 -33.63 -16.43
N ILE A 757 9.20 -32.38 -16.87
CA ILE A 757 10.42 -31.64 -17.18
C ILE A 757 10.27 -30.16 -16.77
N GLU A 758 11.37 -29.51 -16.39
CA GLU A 758 11.38 -28.06 -16.16
C GLU A 758 11.37 -27.31 -17.50
N LEU A 759 10.35 -26.49 -17.74
CA LEU A 759 10.12 -25.82 -19.01
C LEU A 759 10.85 -24.46 -19.09
N VAL A 760 11.20 -24.05 -20.32
CA VAL A 760 11.71 -22.71 -20.66
C VAL A 760 10.86 -22.06 -21.73
N ALA A 761 10.47 -22.80 -22.77
CA ALA A 761 9.65 -22.33 -23.87
C ALA A 761 8.65 -23.36 -24.32
N ILE A 762 7.53 -22.91 -24.87
CA ILE A 762 6.54 -23.75 -25.57
C ILE A 762 6.09 -23.08 -26.87
N THR A 763 5.74 -23.90 -27.87
CA THR A 763 5.12 -23.42 -29.12
C THR A 763 4.30 -24.57 -29.76
N PHE A 764 3.23 -24.19 -30.49
CA PHE A 764 2.43 -25.17 -31.23
C PHE A 764 2.85 -25.25 -32.71
N GLU A 765 2.91 -26.47 -33.24
CA GLU A 765 3.15 -26.69 -34.66
C GLU A 765 1.87 -26.37 -35.46
N PRO A 766 1.87 -25.41 -36.41
CA PRO A 766 0.65 -24.97 -37.09
C PRO A 766 -0.11 -26.07 -37.86
N LYS A 767 0.61 -27.10 -38.34
CA LYS A 767 0.01 -28.16 -39.17
C LYS A 767 -0.57 -29.32 -38.39
N THR A 768 0.01 -29.66 -37.24
CA THR A 768 -0.35 -30.85 -36.46
C THR A 768 -1.00 -30.50 -35.13
N ASN A 769 -0.85 -29.31 -34.70
CA ASN A 769 -1.22 -28.80 -33.34
C ASN A 769 -0.46 -29.53 -32.21
N ASP A 770 0.73 -30.13 -32.53
CA ASP A 770 1.60 -30.72 -31.52
C ASP A 770 2.27 -29.61 -30.69
N LEU A 771 2.31 -29.78 -29.35
CA LEU A 771 3.03 -28.89 -28.47
C LEU A 771 4.51 -29.23 -28.37
N TRP A 772 5.37 -28.29 -28.70
CA TRP A 772 6.82 -28.39 -28.62
C TRP A 772 7.35 -27.57 -27.45
N ALA A 773 8.47 -28.04 -26.87
CA ALA A 773 9.05 -27.39 -25.71
C ALA A 773 10.57 -27.48 -25.66
N THR A 774 11.17 -26.54 -24.93
CA THR A 774 12.57 -26.55 -24.47
C THR A 774 12.65 -26.65 -22.96
N ILE A 775 13.79 -27.11 -22.44
CA ILE A 775 13.99 -27.37 -21.01
C ILE A 775 15.08 -26.49 -20.40
N LYS A 776 14.94 -26.19 -19.11
CA LYS A 776 15.94 -25.46 -18.31
C LYS A 776 17.25 -26.22 -18.15
N GLY A 777 17.18 -27.55 -18.04
CA GLY A 777 18.31 -28.43 -17.77
C GLY A 777 18.91 -28.21 -16.37
N GLY A 778 19.40 -29.28 -15.76
CA GLY A 778 19.97 -29.30 -14.42
C GLY A 778 21.39 -29.84 -14.37
N PHE A 779 21.91 -30.11 -13.15
CA PHE A 779 23.23 -30.71 -13.00
C PHE A 779 23.29 -32.09 -13.68
N GLY A 780 24.03 -32.16 -14.81
CA GLY A 780 24.18 -33.40 -15.60
C GLY A 780 23.11 -33.61 -16.69
N VAL A 781 22.14 -32.70 -16.85
CA VAL A 781 21.18 -32.69 -17.94
C VAL A 781 21.55 -31.59 -18.93
N PRO A 782 21.79 -31.88 -20.22
CA PRO A 782 22.07 -30.83 -21.21
C PRO A 782 20.90 -29.86 -21.31
N LYS A 783 21.18 -28.53 -21.36
CA LYS A 783 20.19 -27.47 -21.43
C LYS A 783 19.56 -27.27 -22.82
N ASP A 784 20.01 -27.97 -23.80
CA ASP A 784 19.74 -27.73 -25.21
C ASP A 784 18.95 -28.87 -25.82
N GLN A 785 17.83 -29.24 -25.18
CA GLN A 785 17.00 -30.37 -25.56
C GLN A 785 15.62 -29.94 -26.04
N ILE A 786 15.14 -30.57 -27.09
CA ILE A 786 13.83 -30.31 -27.69
C ILE A 786 12.91 -31.52 -27.43
N TYR A 787 11.70 -31.21 -26.99
CA TYR A 787 10.67 -32.21 -26.66
C TYR A 787 9.35 -31.88 -27.37
N LYS A 788 8.54 -32.92 -27.55
CA LYS A 788 7.09 -32.80 -27.75
C LYS A 788 6.38 -33.16 -26.47
N ILE A 789 5.26 -32.49 -26.20
CA ILE A 789 4.41 -32.75 -25.03
C ILE A 789 3.03 -33.18 -25.53
N ASP A 790 2.54 -34.33 -25.06
CA ASP A 790 1.12 -34.68 -25.19
C ASP A 790 0.33 -33.76 -24.17
N LEU A 791 -0.41 -32.81 -24.70
CA LEU A 791 -1.09 -31.81 -23.90
C LEU A 791 -2.12 -32.42 -22.93
N ALA A 792 -2.74 -33.54 -23.28
CA ALA A 792 -3.78 -34.19 -22.48
C ALA A 792 -3.20 -34.99 -21.29
N THR A 793 -2.00 -35.56 -21.45
CA THR A 793 -1.38 -36.44 -20.44
C THR A 793 -0.17 -35.83 -19.74
N GLY A 794 0.47 -34.82 -20.35
CA GLY A 794 1.75 -34.27 -19.91
C GLY A 794 2.95 -35.17 -20.29
N ASP A 795 2.73 -36.26 -21.02
CA ASP A 795 3.81 -37.16 -21.45
C ASP A 795 4.75 -36.44 -22.42
N THR A 796 6.06 -36.58 -22.18
CA THR A 796 7.09 -35.92 -22.98
C THR A 796 7.79 -36.92 -23.91
N THR A 797 8.04 -36.49 -25.13
CA THR A 797 8.81 -37.26 -26.14
C THR A 797 10.06 -36.47 -26.51
N PHE A 798 11.24 -36.99 -26.19
CA PHE A 798 12.52 -36.40 -26.58
C PHE A 798 12.71 -36.48 -28.10
N VAL A 799 12.94 -35.32 -28.73
CA VAL A 799 13.22 -35.22 -30.16
C VAL A 799 14.72 -35.24 -30.41
N GLY A 800 15.49 -34.41 -29.74
CA GLY A 800 16.92 -34.32 -29.92
C GLY A 800 17.56 -33.12 -29.22
N GLN A 801 18.82 -32.85 -29.57
CA GLN A 801 19.58 -31.68 -29.08
C GLN A 801 19.95 -30.81 -30.25
N THR A 802 19.94 -29.46 -30.05
CA THR A 802 20.35 -28.53 -31.12
C THR A 802 21.84 -28.64 -31.45
N GLY A 803 22.66 -29.05 -30.48
CA GLY A 803 24.10 -29.23 -30.64
C GLY A 803 24.89 -27.91 -30.80
N LEU A 804 24.24 -26.78 -30.67
CA LEU A 804 24.85 -25.47 -30.94
C LEU A 804 25.69 -24.93 -29.80
N SER A 805 25.30 -25.16 -28.54
CA SER A 805 26.08 -24.83 -27.36
C SER A 805 25.40 -25.42 -26.12
N ASN A 806 26.02 -25.23 -24.95
CA ASN A 806 25.46 -25.66 -23.66
C ASN A 806 24.50 -24.60 -23.02
N ALA A 807 24.11 -23.56 -23.76
CA ALA A 807 23.12 -22.58 -23.32
C ALA A 807 21.70 -23.09 -23.64
N ALA A 808 20.70 -22.71 -22.86
CA ALA A 808 19.30 -23.05 -23.14
C ALA A 808 18.84 -22.36 -24.43
N THR A 809 17.90 -23.00 -25.13
CA THR A 809 17.09 -22.33 -26.15
C THR A 809 16.00 -21.58 -25.42
N ASN A 810 15.98 -20.25 -25.51
CA ASN A 810 15.19 -19.39 -24.68
C ASN A 810 13.72 -19.31 -25.10
N ASP A 811 13.44 -19.36 -26.43
CA ASP A 811 12.09 -19.47 -26.96
C ASP A 811 12.06 -20.13 -28.33
N LEU A 812 10.85 -20.50 -28.76
CA LEU A 812 10.57 -21.24 -29.99
C LEU A 812 9.43 -20.61 -30.79
N ALA A 813 9.53 -20.63 -32.12
CA ALA A 813 8.41 -20.24 -32.98
C ALA A 813 8.42 -21.09 -34.28
N PHE A 814 7.24 -21.46 -34.76
CA PHE A 814 7.08 -22.06 -36.10
C PHE A 814 6.72 -20.98 -37.14
N ASP A 815 7.19 -21.15 -38.39
CA ASP A 815 6.64 -20.45 -39.53
C ASP A 815 5.46 -21.21 -40.16
N GLU A 816 4.77 -20.59 -41.10
CA GLU A 816 3.64 -21.15 -41.86
C GLU A 816 3.98 -22.42 -42.66
N ASN A 817 5.27 -22.66 -42.97
CA ASN A 817 5.76 -23.80 -43.66
C ASN A 817 6.04 -25.00 -42.74
N GLY A 818 6.05 -24.76 -41.41
CA GLY A 818 6.40 -25.74 -40.38
C GLY A 818 7.90 -25.81 -40.12
N VAL A 819 8.65 -24.73 -40.41
CA VAL A 819 10.05 -24.61 -40.01
C VAL A 819 10.06 -24.15 -38.56
N LEU A 820 10.74 -24.88 -37.68
CA LEU A 820 10.90 -24.50 -36.28
C LEU A 820 12.14 -23.65 -36.10
N TYR A 821 11.96 -22.48 -35.54
CA TYR A 821 13.01 -21.53 -35.16
C TYR A 821 13.22 -21.54 -33.66
N GLY A 822 14.45 -21.29 -33.24
CA GLY A 822 14.81 -21.05 -31.85
C GLY A 822 15.70 -19.84 -31.71
N ILE A 823 15.64 -19.23 -30.50
CA ILE A 823 16.53 -18.12 -30.13
C ILE A 823 17.42 -18.55 -28.96
N LYS A 824 18.70 -18.19 -29.02
CA LYS A 824 19.70 -18.66 -28.07
C LYS A 824 20.71 -17.58 -27.73
N GLY A 825 20.99 -17.40 -26.45
CA GLY A 825 22.00 -16.49 -25.94
C GLY A 825 21.88 -16.37 -24.43
N THR A 826 23.01 -16.36 -23.72
CA THR A 826 23.00 -16.24 -22.24
C THR A 826 23.91 -15.11 -21.79
N GLY A 827 23.41 -14.27 -20.89
CA GLY A 827 24.17 -13.21 -20.25
C GLY A 827 24.77 -12.23 -21.25
N PRO A 828 26.08 -11.95 -21.26
CA PRO A 828 26.70 -10.95 -22.11
C PRO A 828 26.89 -11.38 -23.58
N GLN A 829 26.39 -12.54 -23.99
CA GLN A 829 26.52 -13.02 -25.37
C GLN A 829 25.32 -12.54 -26.18
N VAL A 830 25.59 -12.08 -27.40
CA VAL A 830 24.57 -11.73 -28.38
C VAL A 830 23.78 -12.98 -28.75
N SER A 831 22.47 -12.84 -28.86
CA SER A 831 21.57 -13.95 -29.19
C SER A 831 21.64 -14.29 -30.67
N ASP A 832 21.60 -15.59 -31.01
CA ASP A 832 21.56 -16.10 -32.36
C ASP A 832 20.17 -16.67 -32.68
N LEU A 833 19.66 -16.38 -33.88
CA LEU A 833 18.53 -17.08 -34.49
C LEU A 833 19.02 -18.33 -35.21
N PHE A 834 18.32 -19.44 -35.08
CA PHE A 834 18.65 -20.72 -35.74
C PHE A 834 17.38 -21.50 -36.05
N THR A 835 17.47 -22.41 -37.01
CA THR A 835 16.43 -23.41 -37.31
C THR A 835 16.70 -24.71 -36.57
N ILE A 836 15.64 -25.47 -36.31
CA ILE A 836 15.65 -26.81 -35.66
C ILE A 836 15.03 -27.84 -36.59
N ASP A 837 15.75 -28.90 -36.90
CA ASP A 837 15.18 -30.07 -37.64
C ASP A 837 14.17 -30.78 -36.74
N VAL A 838 12.91 -30.79 -37.15
CA VAL A 838 11.79 -31.35 -36.38
C VAL A 838 11.86 -32.88 -36.18
N ASN A 839 12.76 -33.60 -36.90
CA ASN A 839 12.93 -35.04 -36.78
C ASN A 839 14.11 -35.41 -35.87
N THR A 840 15.15 -34.58 -35.82
CA THR A 840 16.43 -34.90 -35.13
C THR A 840 16.72 -33.96 -33.97
N GLY A 841 16.06 -32.80 -33.90
CA GLY A 841 16.34 -31.73 -32.94
C GLY A 841 17.62 -30.93 -33.25
N GLU A 842 18.36 -31.26 -34.37
CA GLU A 842 19.62 -30.63 -34.73
C GLU A 842 19.40 -29.15 -35.15
N GLY A 843 20.19 -28.24 -34.58
CA GLY A 843 20.11 -26.80 -34.84
C GLY A 843 21.04 -26.32 -35.95
N THR A 844 20.61 -25.37 -36.76
CA THR A 844 21.44 -24.70 -37.78
C THR A 844 21.35 -23.20 -37.58
N ILE A 845 22.48 -22.55 -37.26
CA ILE A 845 22.54 -21.06 -37.03
C ILE A 845 22.24 -20.36 -38.36
N ILE A 846 21.32 -19.39 -38.30
CA ILE A 846 21.02 -18.46 -39.39
C ILE A 846 21.94 -17.23 -39.24
N GLY A 847 21.92 -16.59 -38.07
CA GLY A 847 22.73 -15.43 -37.80
C GLY A 847 22.47 -14.79 -36.46
N SER A 848 23.24 -13.72 -36.15
CA SER A 848 23.15 -12.99 -34.89
C SER A 848 22.05 -11.92 -34.95
N VAL A 849 21.23 -11.85 -33.90
CA VAL A 849 20.16 -10.85 -33.80
C VAL A 849 20.68 -9.46 -33.40
N GLY A 850 21.92 -9.36 -32.95
CA GLY A 850 22.55 -8.09 -32.62
C GLY A 850 22.32 -7.63 -31.17
N LEU A 851 21.37 -8.21 -30.44
CA LEU A 851 21.12 -7.96 -29.02
C LEU A 851 21.41 -9.17 -28.15
N GLN A 852 21.70 -8.91 -26.86
CA GLN A 852 21.95 -9.93 -25.84
C GLN A 852 20.65 -10.36 -25.17
N ALA A 853 20.64 -11.53 -24.52
CA ALA A 853 19.59 -11.98 -23.60
C ALA A 853 18.15 -11.83 -24.13
N LEU A 854 17.91 -12.27 -25.38
CA LEU A 854 16.56 -12.35 -25.92
C LEU A 854 15.81 -13.52 -25.24
N THR A 855 14.54 -13.28 -24.90
CA THR A 855 13.73 -14.17 -24.08
C THR A 855 12.47 -14.68 -24.76
N GLY A 856 11.89 -13.93 -25.70
CA GLY A 856 10.68 -14.28 -26.43
C GLY A 856 10.89 -14.31 -27.96
N LEU A 857 10.12 -15.19 -28.64
CA LEU A 857 10.13 -15.34 -30.09
C LEU A 857 8.72 -15.69 -30.60
N ALA A 858 8.23 -14.99 -31.61
CA ALA A 858 6.93 -15.25 -32.23
C ALA A 858 6.98 -14.98 -33.75
N TYR A 859 6.27 -15.75 -34.54
CA TYR A 859 6.18 -15.56 -35.98
C TYR A 859 4.74 -15.30 -36.42
N ALA A 860 4.54 -14.21 -37.18
CA ALA A 860 3.25 -13.89 -37.75
C ALA A 860 3.05 -14.64 -39.09
N GLU A 861 2.07 -15.49 -39.15
CA GLU A 861 1.67 -16.17 -40.37
C GLU A 861 1.06 -15.21 -41.39
N THR A 862 0.92 -15.60 -42.65
CA THR A 862 0.15 -14.83 -43.65
C THR A 862 -1.31 -14.74 -43.22
N GLY A 863 -1.85 -13.56 -43.24
CA GLY A 863 -3.14 -13.17 -42.71
C GLY A 863 -4.22 -14.20 -42.83
N ILE A 864 -4.86 -14.50 -41.72
CA ILE A 864 -6.09 -15.25 -41.64
C ILE A 864 -7.12 -14.42 -42.40
N VAL A 865 -7.41 -14.84 -43.62
CA VAL A 865 -8.67 -14.45 -44.26
C VAL A 865 -9.72 -15.14 -43.41
N ASN A 866 -10.23 -14.44 -42.41
CA ASN A 866 -11.44 -14.83 -41.74
C ASN A 866 -12.48 -15.03 -42.86
N ASP A 867 -12.86 -16.25 -43.10
CA ASP A 867 -14.09 -16.57 -43.82
C ASP A 867 -15.25 -16.14 -42.95
N VAL A 868 -15.39 -14.81 -42.83
CA VAL A 868 -16.52 -14.17 -42.17
C VAL A 868 -17.69 -14.54 -43.07
N GLN A 869 -18.55 -15.39 -42.58
CA GLN A 869 -19.91 -15.48 -43.06
C GLN A 869 -20.38 -14.03 -43.19
N ASP A 870 -20.77 -13.71 -44.44
CA ASP A 870 -21.34 -12.43 -44.84
C ASP A 870 -22.32 -11.89 -43.77
N ASP A 871 -21.84 -11.05 -42.85
CA ASP A 871 -22.63 -10.03 -42.23
C ASP A 871 -22.23 -8.73 -42.95
N GLU A 872 -23.00 -8.40 -43.97
CA GLU A 872 -22.89 -7.17 -44.77
C GLU A 872 -23.09 -5.94 -43.86
N SER A 873 -22.12 -5.54 -43.03
CA SER A 873 -22.04 -4.21 -42.47
C SER A 873 -20.67 -3.91 -41.79
N ASN A 874 -19.68 -3.55 -42.57
CA ASN A 874 -18.71 -2.48 -42.30
C ASN A 874 -17.44 -2.48 -43.14
N ASN A 875 -17.50 -2.88 -44.40
CA ASN A 875 -16.48 -2.46 -45.36
C ASN A 875 -16.95 -1.17 -46.01
N THR A 876 -16.94 -0.09 -45.23
CA THR A 876 -17.23 1.23 -45.78
C THR A 876 -16.02 1.69 -46.61
N ILE A 877 -16.11 1.49 -47.91
CA ILE A 877 -15.23 2.21 -48.85
C ILE A 877 -15.27 3.67 -48.42
N PRO A 878 -14.10 4.27 -48.14
CA PRO A 878 -14.02 5.67 -47.71
C PRO A 878 -14.82 6.57 -48.66
N ALA A 879 -15.61 7.50 -48.10
CA ALA A 879 -16.42 8.39 -48.91
C ALA A 879 -15.54 9.40 -49.67
N ASP A 880 -14.40 9.79 -49.13
CA ASP A 880 -13.49 10.81 -49.63
C ASP A 880 -12.02 10.35 -49.53
N PHE A 881 -11.15 11.01 -50.35
CA PHE A 881 -9.70 10.91 -50.13
C PHE A 881 -9.31 11.64 -48.83
N ALA A 882 -8.52 10.99 -47.98
CA ALA A 882 -7.96 11.59 -46.77
C ALA A 882 -6.45 11.28 -46.65
N LEU A 883 -5.72 12.16 -45.97
CA LEU A 883 -4.36 11.94 -45.53
C LEU A 883 -4.32 12.29 -44.05
N SER A 884 -4.05 11.32 -43.17
CA SER A 884 -4.01 11.51 -41.71
C SER A 884 -2.72 12.20 -41.28
N GLN A 885 -2.68 12.75 -40.07
CA GLN A 885 -1.44 13.18 -39.42
C GLN A 885 -0.63 11.93 -39.13
N ASN A 886 0.68 12.00 -39.41
CA ASN A 886 1.57 10.88 -39.07
C ASN A 886 1.64 10.69 -37.56
N TYR A 887 1.77 9.46 -37.14
CA TYR A 887 1.89 9.10 -35.74
C TYR A 887 3.03 8.07 -35.56
N PRO A 888 3.89 8.24 -34.50
CA PRO A 888 3.97 9.41 -33.64
C PRO A 888 4.44 10.67 -34.37
N ASN A 889 4.15 11.86 -33.82
CA ASN A 889 4.65 13.14 -34.30
C ASN A 889 4.76 14.18 -33.16
N PRO A 890 5.95 14.50 -32.62
CA PRO A 890 7.28 14.13 -33.16
C PRO A 890 7.58 12.62 -33.08
N PHE A 891 8.49 12.12 -33.93
CA PHE A 891 8.85 10.70 -34.01
C PHE A 891 10.39 10.49 -33.98
N ASN A 892 10.80 9.26 -33.60
CA ASN A 892 12.20 8.85 -33.53
C ASN A 892 12.33 7.30 -33.66
N PRO A 893 12.96 6.73 -34.68
CA PRO A 893 13.21 7.32 -36.01
C PRO A 893 12.05 7.07 -36.96
N SER A 894 11.01 6.29 -36.60
CA SER A 894 9.92 5.84 -37.49
C SER A 894 8.57 6.48 -37.15
N THR A 895 7.72 6.58 -38.18
CA THR A 895 6.35 7.09 -38.04
C THR A 895 5.45 6.46 -39.10
N SER A 896 4.19 6.20 -38.73
CA SER A 896 3.15 5.73 -39.65
C SER A 896 2.41 6.89 -40.28
N ILE A 897 2.04 6.76 -41.54
CA ILE A 897 1.23 7.72 -42.30
C ILE A 897 0.03 7.00 -42.89
N GLU A 898 -1.16 7.31 -42.41
CA GLU A 898 -2.40 6.74 -42.90
C GLU A 898 -3.05 7.58 -43.97
N PHE A 899 -3.72 6.94 -44.93
CA PHE A 899 -4.48 7.64 -45.96
C PHE A 899 -5.63 6.79 -46.50
N SER A 900 -6.67 7.46 -46.97
CA SER A 900 -7.91 6.82 -47.49
C SER A 900 -8.08 7.11 -48.99
N VAL A 901 -8.53 6.06 -49.72
CA VAL A 901 -8.75 6.07 -51.16
C VAL A 901 -10.19 5.64 -51.45
N PRO A 902 -11.10 6.52 -51.90
CA PRO A 902 -12.54 6.16 -52.09
C PRO A 902 -12.81 5.42 -53.38
N VAL A 903 -11.91 5.42 -54.32
CA VAL A 903 -12.02 4.78 -55.65
C VAL A 903 -10.65 4.41 -56.14
N ASN A 904 -10.52 3.34 -56.90
CA ASN A 904 -9.25 2.88 -57.44
C ASN A 904 -8.51 4.08 -58.10
N SER A 905 -7.30 4.32 -57.64
CA SER A 905 -6.58 5.55 -57.93
C SER A 905 -5.06 5.30 -58.07
N ASN A 906 -4.41 6.08 -58.93
CA ASN A 906 -2.94 6.15 -58.94
C ASN A 906 -2.50 7.10 -57.83
N VAL A 907 -1.87 6.54 -56.73
CA VAL A 907 -1.47 7.27 -55.52
C VAL A 907 0.02 7.46 -55.48
N THR A 908 0.45 8.68 -55.13
CA THR A 908 1.84 9.00 -54.83
C THR A 908 1.92 9.68 -53.46
N LEU A 909 2.70 9.08 -52.53
CA LEU A 909 3.01 9.67 -51.22
C LEU A 909 4.51 9.96 -51.15
N THR A 910 4.88 11.20 -51.01
CA THR A 910 6.30 11.67 -51.12
C THR A 910 6.66 12.55 -49.93
N ILE A 911 7.84 12.30 -49.36
CA ILE A 911 8.44 13.07 -48.27
C ILE A 911 9.35 14.16 -48.83
N TYR A 912 9.29 15.36 -48.25
CA TYR A 912 10.07 16.54 -48.63
C TYR A 912 10.74 17.18 -47.40
N ASN A 913 11.88 17.80 -47.58
CA ASN A 913 12.43 18.73 -46.61
C ASN A 913 11.76 20.13 -46.74
N LEU A 914 12.07 21.06 -45.83
CA LEU A 914 11.53 22.42 -45.83
C LEU A 914 11.87 23.23 -47.07
N LEU A 915 12.89 22.85 -47.85
CA LEU A 915 13.27 23.50 -49.10
C LEU A 915 12.47 22.93 -50.28
N GLY A 916 11.57 21.99 -50.08
CA GLY A 916 10.76 21.35 -51.10
C GLY A 916 11.52 20.29 -51.93
N GLN A 917 12.71 19.87 -51.51
CA GLN A 917 13.46 18.76 -52.11
C GLN A 917 12.85 17.43 -51.69
N VAL A 918 12.73 16.50 -52.64
CA VAL A 918 12.27 15.13 -52.36
C VAL A 918 13.31 14.37 -51.55
N ILE A 919 12.93 13.83 -50.43
CA ILE A 919 13.71 12.95 -49.57
C ILE A 919 13.54 11.52 -50.05
N THR A 920 12.27 11.04 -50.04
CA THR A 920 11.92 9.71 -50.54
C THR A 920 10.47 9.67 -51.01
N THR A 921 10.07 8.65 -51.75
CA THR A 921 8.68 8.39 -52.14
C THR A 921 8.27 7.04 -51.54
N LEU A 922 7.30 7.06 -50.66
CA LEU A 922 6.85 5.88 -49.94
C LEU A 922 5.85 5.04 -50.74
N VAL A 923 4.97 5.70 -51.50
CA VAL A 923 3.96 5.06 -52.33
C VAL A 923 3.99 5.68 -53.72
N ASN A 924 3.94 4.89 -54.78
CA ASN A 924 3.84 5.35 -56.20
C ASN A 924 3.29 4.24 -57.10
N GLU A 925 1.99 3.89 -56.87
CA GLU A 925 1.33 2.78 -57.56
C GLU A 925 -0.17 2.99 -57.70
N GLU A 926 -0.85 2.07 -58.40
CA GLU A 926 -2.31 2.04 -58.49
C GLU A 926 -2.85 1.27 -57.31
N ILE A 927 -3.68 1.90 -56.50
CA ILE A 927 -4.23 1.39 -55.27
C ILE A 927 -5.77 1.24 -55.40
N ASN A 928 -6.35 0.19 -54.88
CA ASN A 928 -7.78 -0.04 -54.84
C ASN A 928 -8.47 0.92 -53.84
N ALA A 929 -9.78 1.02 -53.87
CA ALA A 929 -10.52 1.75 -52.83
C ALA A 929 -10.33 1.08 -51.47
N GLY A 930 -9.99 1.86 -50.41
CA GLY A 930 -9.68 1.34 -49.05
C GLY A 930 -8.94 2.35 -48.20
N ASN A 931 -8.64 1.94 -46.96
CA ASN A 931 -7.75 2.67 -46.03
C ASN A 931 -6.36 2.00 -46.04
N TYR A 932 -5.31 2.82 -45.97
CA TYR A 932 -3.92 2.36 -46.09
C TYR A 932 -3.02 3.04 -45.08
N SER A 933 -1.98 2.34 -44.64
CA SER A 933 -0.92 2.86 -43.77
C SER A 933 0.45 2.57 -44.39
N VAL A 934 1.40 3.49 -44.22
CA VAL A 934 2.78 3.30 -44.68
C VAL A 934 3.76 3.91 -43.68
N ILE A 935 4.84 3.19 -43.39
CA ILE A 935 5.86 3.61 -42.43
C ILE A 935 6.99 4.35 -43.12
N TRP A 936 7.46 5.44 -42.50
CA TRP A 936 8.69 6.11 -42.86
C TRP A 936 9.70 6.06 -41.72
N ASN A 937 10.85 5.45 -41.93
CA ASN A 937 11.90 5.21 -40.91
C ASN A 937 12.95 6.36 -40.87
N GLY A 938 12.59 7.57 -41.27
CA GLY A 938 13.51 8.71 -41.26
C GLY A 938 14.69 8.57 -42.24
N THR A 939 14.52 7.84 -43.35
CA THR A 939 15.57 7.58 -44.34
C THR A 939 15.31 8.31 -45.67
N ASP A 940 16.40 8.61 -46.40
CA ASP A 940 16.31 9.13 -47.78
C ASP A 940 16.13 7.96 -48.78
N LYS A 941 16.02 8.32 -50.05
CA LYS A 941 15.88 7.33 -51.14
C LYS A 941 17.06 6.34 -51.31
N ASN A 942 18.16 6.55 -50.62
CA ASN A 942 19.32 5.63 -50.61
C ASN A 942 19.41 4.85 -49.32
N GLY A 943 18.40 4.91 -48.43
CA GLY A 943 18.38 4.26 -47.14
C GLY A 943 19.21 4.95 -46.06
N LEU A 944 19.76 6.14 -46.30
CA LEU A 944 20.56 6.87 -45.31
C LEU A 944 19.65 7.68 -44.39
N GLN A 945 19.92 7.61 -43.09
CA GLN A 945 19.20 8.36 -42.07
C GLN A 945 19.31 9.88 -42.30
N VAL A 946 18.16 10.55 -42.32
CA VAL A 946 18.09 12.02 -42.47
C VAL A 946 18.29 12.70 -41.10
N THR A 947 18.57 14.01 -41.08
CA THR A 947 18.79 14.77 -39.85
C THR A 947 17.50 15.06 -39.12
N SER A 948 17.54 15.20 -37.75
CA SER A 948 16.43 15.76 -36.98
C SER A 948 15.95 17.08 -37.59
N GLY A 949 14.62 17.27 -37.64
CA GLY A 949 14.06 18.48 -38.21
C GLY A 949 12.61 18.29 -38.69
N VAL A 950 12.09 19.34 -39.31
CA VAL A 950 10.75 19.37 -39.89
C VAL A 950 10.75 18.84 -41.31
N TYR A 951 9.87 17.91 -41.61
CA TYR A 951 9.62 17.35 -42.95
C TYR A 951 8.18 17.57 -43.35
N LEU A 952 7.90 17.52 -44.66
CA LEU A 952 6.56 17.58 -45.22
C LEU A 952 6.29 16.28 -45.97
N TYR A 953 5.11 15.71 -45.83
CA TYR A 953 4.67 14.63 -46.67
C TYR A 953 3.44 15.02 -47.46
N LYS A 954 3.38 14.58 -48.71
CA LYS A 954 2.36 14.97 -49.65
C LYS A 954 1.82 13.76 -50.39
N MET A 955 0.51 13.55 -50.20
CA MET A 955 -0.24 12.63 -51.01
C MET A 955 -0.81 13.32 -52.25
N LYS A 956 -0.71 12.65 -53.39
CA LYS A 956 -1.45 12.93 -54.62
C LYS A 956 -2.16 11.66 -55.05
N ALA A 957 -3.43 11.76 -55.39
CA ALA A 957 -4.19 10.67 -55.95
C ALA A 957 -4.95 11.15 -57.17
N ASN A 958 -5.04 10.30 -58.21
CA ASN A 958 -5.87 10.52 -59.38
C ASN A 958 -6.82 9.32 -59.49
N GLY A 959 -8.08 9.53 -59.05
CA GLY A 959 -9.12 8.51 -59.13
C GLY A 959 -9.46 8.12 -60.56
N ASN A 960 -9.77 6.89 -60.83
CA ASN A 960 -10.21 6.41 -62.13
C ASN A 960 -11.55 7.08 -62.60
N ASN A 961 -12.23 7.79 -61.68
CA ASN A 961 -13.38 8.66 -61.98
C ASN A 961 -12.97 10.08 -62.39
N GLY A 962 -11.69 10.38 -62.49
CA GLY A 962 -11.16 11.68 -62.93
C GLY A 962 -11.03 12.75 -61.82
N THR A 963 -11.26 12.39 -60.55
CA THR A 963 -11.15 13.31 -59.39
C THR A 963 -9.70 13.39 -58.92
N PRO A 964 -9.02 14.53 -59.05
CA PRO A 964 -7.66 14.71 -58.51
C PRO A 964 -7.72 15.09 -57.03
N TYR A 965 -6.87 14.47 -56.20
CA TYR A 965 -6.66 14.83 -54.80
C TYR A 965 -5.22 15.21 -54.55
N SER A 966 -5.01 16.15 -53.62
CA SER A 966 -3.67 16.50 -53.16
C SER A 966 -3.74 17.16 -51.79
N GLN A 967 -3.09 16.55 -50.78
CA GLN A 967 -2.94 17.10 -49.45
C GLN A 967 -1.49 17.02 -49.00
N THR A 968 -1.07 17.95 -48.13
CA THR A 968 0.28 18.02 -47.57
C THR A 968 0.17 18.23 -46.07
N LYS A 969 0.90 17.45 -45.28
CA LYS A 969 1.02 17.61 -43.82
C LYS A 969 2.47 17.76 -43.40
N LYS A 970 2.67 18.17 -42.14
CA LYS A 970 3.97 18.43 -41.52
C LYS A 970 4.25 17.35 -40.48
N MET A 971 5.50 16.91 -40.36
CA MET A 971 5.98 16.01 -39.33
C MET A 971 7.33 16.47 -38.79
N ILE A 972 7.69 16.00 -37.58
CA ILE A 972 8.91 16.40 -36.87
C ILE A 972 9.68 15.13 -36.50
N LEU A 973 10.90 14.98 -37.02
CA LEU A 973 11.82 13.92 -36.62
C LEU A 973 12.71 14.43 -35.49
N LEU A 974 12.77 13.74 -34.39
CA LEU A 974 13.70 13.92 -33.28
C LEU A 974 14.70 12.77 -33.28
N LYS A 975 15.92 13.02 -32.92
CA LYS A 975 16.95 11.99 -32.69
C LYS A 975 17.50 12.14 -31.29
#